data_a1939416ee5ba5c50d8c95e4089de897
#
_entry.id   a1939416ee5ba5c50d8c95e4089de897
#
_cell.length_a   1.000
_cell.length_b   1.000
_cell.length_c   1.000
_cell.angle_alpha   90.00
_cell.angle_beta   90.00
_cell.angle_gamma   90.00
#
_symmetry.space_group_name_H-M   'P 1'
#
loop_
_entity.id
_entity.type
_entity.pdbx_description
1 polymer ?
#
loop_
_entity_poly.entity_id
_entity_poly.type
_entity_poly.pdbx_seq_one_letter_code
_entity_poly.pdbx_strand_id
1 'polypeptide(L)'
;NLKKNGSFLLNTEFSKEEVADYLPNRVKKQLATKNAKFYIINANKIAMEIGMGRRTNTILQSAFFALNPQILPIDKAVEYMKEMAKKSYSKKGDAIVQLNYKAIDAGKDAIEEVTVDPKWADLEIQETKKLTGDDHFDNFVSVINALDGNDLPVSAFMDKLDGSMKSGMAYMEKRGIATMVPQWNKDDCIQCNNCVMVCPHATIRAFLMTDEEIANAPEDISNDVLKPMGKGVDGLSYRIQVSPDNCVGCGLCVEQCLGNKKGEALKMVNVHEELEHAPLADYIYKEVEYRDDKYPTTTVKGVGFKRPYFEVSGACPGCGETPYYRLATQLFGSDMMIANATGCSSIYSGSTPSTPFTTDKNGQGPAWCNSLFEDNAEFGYGMKLAQNYNEAHMIQVMEEAKDACEPELKETIEKYLSVKGQRSEEKAIVPELLKLVEASSNDAIKEVLDNKGNLVSKSQWIVGGDGWAYDIGYGGLDHVIANNENVNILVLDTEVYSNTGGQSSKSSQAGSIAKFTAGGKTGAKKDLAQIAMAYGHVYVAQIAMGANPAQTIKAMKEAESYDGPSLIIAYAPCQAHGIKGGLANHQAEQKRAIDCGYFNLLRYDPRLEEQGKNPLQLDSKTPNFDGFKDYLLGENRFSQLLKVNPEHAEQLMAKCQADAQKRRARLEKMAQ
;
A
#
# COMPACT_ATOMS: atom_id res chain seq x y z
N ASN A 1 5.23 -18.85 24.73
CA ASN A 1 6.15 -18.46 25.82
C ASN A 1 5.49 -18.37 27.22
N LEU A 2 4.24 -18.83 27.37
CA LEU A 2 3.56 -18.89 28.66
C LEU A 2 4.30 -19.83 29.63
N LYS A 3 4.65 -19.36 30.83
CA LYS A 3 5.29 -20.19 31.89
C LYS A 3 4.24 -21.04 32.58
N LYS A 4 4.70 -22.14 33.23
CA LYS A 4 3.86 -22.93 34.14
C LYS A 4 3.33 -22.05 35.28
N ASN A 5 2.03 -22.16 35.59
CA ASN A 5 1.31 -21.29 36.54
C ASN A 5 1.30 -19.82 36.19
N GLY A 6 1.59 -19.46 34.92
CA GLY A 6 1.55 -18.08 34.45
C GLY A 6 0.12 -17.58 34.21
N SER A 7 -0.04 -16.24 34.09
CA SER A 7 -1.33 -15.65 33.74
C SER A 7 -1.36 -15.30 32.25
N PHE A 8 -2.49 -15.56 31.61
CA PHE A 8 -2.78 -15.19 30.23
C PHE A 8 -4.00 -14.27 30.22
N LEU A 9 -3.83 -13.04 29.76
CA LEU A 9 -4.91 -12.06 29.56
C LEU A 9 -5.18 -11.89 28.07
N LEU A 10 -6.41 -12.12 27.66
CA LEU A 10 -6.88 -11.95 26.29
C LEU A 10 -7.80 -10.73 26.20
N ASN A 11 -7.49 -9.80 25.31
CA ASN A 11 -8.43 -8.75 24.92
C ASN A 11 -9.37 -9.31 23.86
N THR A 12 -10.65 -9.48 24.20
CA THR A 12 -11.64 -10.11 23.33
C THR A 12 -13.03 -9.49 23.54
N GLU A 13 -13.90 -9.64 22.55
CA GLU A 13 -15.30 -9.24 22.64
C GLU A 13 -16.20 -10.37 23.20
N PHE A 14 -15.71 -11.61 23.20
CA PHE A 14 -16.45 -12.76 23.69
C PHE A 14 -16.55 -12.76 25.21
N SER A 15 -17.71 -13.18 25.72
CA SER A 15 -17.91 -13.40 27.15
C SER A 15 -17.09 -14.57 27.66
N LYS A 16 -17.00 -14.74 28.99
CA LYS A 16 -16.31 -15.87 29.60
C LYS A 16 -16.96 -17.23 29.30
N GLU A 17 -18.25 -17.22 28.96
CA GLU A 17 -19.00 -18.42 28.57
C GLU A 17 -18.70 -18.80 27.12
N GLU A 18 -18.49 -17.85 26.25
CA GLU A 18 -18.32 -18.03 24.79
C GLU A 18 -16.86 -18.22 24.40
N VAL A 19 -15.92 -17.54 25.06
CA VAL A 19 -14.52 -17.46 24.63
C VAL A 19 -13.88 -18.81 24.37
N ALA A 20 -14.31 -19.85 25.12
CA ALA A 20 -13.79 -21.20 24.94
C ALA A 20 -14.06 -21.77 23.54
N ASP A 21 -15.18 -21.40 22.91
CA ASP A 21 -15.56 -21.90 21.57
C ASP A 21 -14.69 -21.29 20.45
N TYR A 22 -14.16 -20.11 20.71
CA TYR A 22 -13.31 -19.40 19.76
C TYR A 22 -11.80 -19.62 19.96
N LEU A 23 -11.38 -20.27 21.07
CA LEU A 23 -9.98 -20.56 21.30
C LEU A 23 -9.53 -21.78 20.49
N PRO A 24 -8.41 -21.69 19.77
CA PRO A 24 -7.78 -22.86 19.13
C PRO A 24 -7.44 -23.96 20.15
N ASN A 25 -7.59 -25.22 19.78
CA ASN A 25 -7.25 -26.36 20.66
C ASN A 25 -5.82 -26.31 21.18
N ARG A 26 -4.86 -25.81 20.35
CA ARG A 26 -3.45 -25.59 20.76
C ARG A 26 -3.34 -24.62 21.95
N VAL A 27 -4.14 -23.55 21.97
CA VAL A 27 -4.16 -22.58 23.08
C VAL A 27 -4.80 -23.20 24.32
N LYS A 28 -5.97 -23.82 24.16
CA LYS A 28 -6.66 -24.54 25.25
C LYS A 28 -5.74 -25.56 25.93
N LYS A 29 -5.08 -26.41 25.14
CA LYS A 29 -4.13 -27.43 25.63
C LYS A 29 -2.95 -26.82 26.39
N GLN A 30 -2.40 -25.72 25.88
CA GLN A 30 -1.30 -24.99 26.56
C GLN A 30 -1.76 -24.39 27.91
N LEU A 31 -2.94 -23.82 27.97
CA LEU A 31 -3.49 -23.26 29.20
C LEU A 31 -3.64 -24.35 30.26
N ALA A 32 -4.24 -25.49 29.90
CA ALA A 32 -4.46 -26.61 30.82
C ALA A 32 -3.14 -27.30 31.25
N THR A 33 -2.26 -27.68 30.30
CA THR A 33 -0.99 -28.35 30.61
C THR A 33 -0.03 -27.53 31.44
N LYS A 34 -0.09 -26.18 31.28
CA LYS A 34 0.73 -25.24 32.04
C LYS A 34 0.08 -24.79 33.33
N ASN A 35 -1.13 -25.28 33.67
CA ASN A 35 -1.92 -24.85 34.82
C ASN A 35 -1.98 -23.32 34.87
N ALA A 36 -2.27 -22.68 33.71
CA ALA A 36 -2.29 -21.25 33.58
C ALA A 36 -3.59 -20.65 34.11
N LYS A 37 -3.52 -19.46 34.67
CA LYS A 37 -4.68 -18.62 34.96
C LYS A 37 -5.10 -17.91 33.69
N PHE A 38 -6.36 -18.03 33.30
CA PHE A 38 -6.87 -17.40 32.08
C PHE A 38 -7.83 -16.25 32.42
N TYR A 39 -7.61 -15.10 31.82
CA TYR A 39 -8.39 -13.88 32.02
C TYR A 39 -8.77 -13.27 30.70
N ILE A 40 -9.93 -12.63 30.65
CA ILE A 40 -10.39 -11.84 29.50
C ILE A 40 -10.71 -10.41 29.93
N ILE A 41 -10.71 -9.52 28.94
CA ILE A 41 -11.16 -8.13 29.04
C ILE A 41 -11.63 -7.65 27.68
N ASN A 42 -12.74 -6.90 27.60
CA ASN A 42 -13.12 -6.21 26.36
C ASN A 42 -12.67 -4.74 26.42
N ALA A 43 -11.37 -4.51 26.25
CA ALA A 43 -10.78 -3.17 26.30
C ALA A 43 -11.24 -2.28 25.15
N ASN A 44 -11.64 -2.86 23.99
CA ASN A 44 -12.16 -2.13 22.85
C ASN A 44 -13.51 -1.50 23.16
N LYS A 45 -14.44 -2.28 23.74
CA LYS A 45 -15.76 -1.78 24.17
C LYS A 45 -15.60 -0.70 25.23
N ILE A 46 -14.79 -0.94 26.25
CA ILE A 46 -14.52 0.02 27.32
C ILE A 46 -13.98 1.33 26.74
N ALA A 47 -13.00 1.29 25.84
CA ALA A 47 -12.42 2.47 25.23
C ALA A 47 -13.46 3.30 24.45
N MET A 48 -14.35 2.64 23.72
CA MET A 48 -15.46 3.31 23.01
C MET A 48 -16.46 3.95 23.97
N GLU A 49 -16.92 3.24 24.98
CA GLU A 49 -17.90 3.72 25.96
C GLU A 49 -17.42 4.94 26.77
N ILE A 50 -16.13 4.99 27.12
CA ILE A 50 -15.55 6.13 27.83
C ILE A 50 -15.12 7.28 26.91
N GLY A 51 -15.26 7.14 25.59
CA GLY A 51 -14.91 8.18 24.61
C GLY A 51 -13.43 8.24 24.23
N MET A 52 -12.67 7.17 24.46
CA MET A 52 -11.26 7.05 24.03
C MET A 52 -11.10 6.49 22.62
N GLY A 53 -12.21 6.12 21.94
CA GLY A 53 -12.20 5.49 20.63
C GLY A 53 -11.47 4.13 20.66
N ARG A 54 -10.46 3.93 19.83
CA ARG A 54 -9.71 2.66 19.75
C ARG A 54 -8.47 2.60 20.68
N ARG A 55 -8.34 3.49 21.67
CA ARG A 55 -7.15 3.58 22.54
C ARG A 55 -7.31 2.70 23.77
N THR A 56 -6.79 1.49 23.68
CA THR A 56 -6.92 0.45 24.73
C THR A 56 -5.70 0.33 25.64
N ASN A 57 -4.56 0.94 25.27
CA ASN A 57 -3.28 0.75 25.96
C ASN A 57 -3.32 1.07 27.47
N THR A 58 -3.96 2.14 27.88
CA THR A 58 -4.09 2.52 29.29
C THR A 58 -4.95 1.55 30.08
N ILE A 59 -6.04 1.04 29.45
CA ILE A 59 -6.92 0.03 30.02
C ILE A 59 -6.17 -1.27 30.25
N LEU A 60 -5.45 -1.76 29.21
CA LEU A 60 -4.68 -2.99 29.29
C LEU A 60 -3.49 -2.91 30.25
N GLN A 61 -2.84 -1.73 30.36
CA GLN A 61 -1.79 -1.50 31.35
C GLN A 61 -2.31 -1.57 32.77
N SER A 62 -3.49 -1.03 33.05
CA SER A 62 -4.13 -1.12 34.35
C SER A 62 -4.50 -2.56 34.68
N ALA A 63 -5.07 -3.29 33.72
CA ALA A 63 -5.36 -4.73 33.85
C ALA A 63 -4.08 -5.54 34.14
N PHE A 64 -2.96 -5.23 33.48
CA PHE A 64 -1.67 -5.89 33.74
C PHE A 64 -1.24 -5.74 35.21
N PHE A 65 -1.29 -4.54 35.77
CA PHE A 65 -0.90 -4.33 37.17
C PHE A 65 -1.90 -4.99 38.15
N ALA A 66 -3.18 -5.00 37.84
CA ALA A 66 -4.17 -5.70 38.65
C ALA A 66 -3.89 -7.22 38.74
N LEU A 67 -3.42 -7.84 37.65
CA LEU A 67 -3.05 -9.25 37.61
C LEU A 67 -1.66 -9.54 38.16
N ASN A 68 -0.83 -8.52 38.40
CA ASN A 68 0.56 -8.69 38.83
C ASN A 68 0.90 -7.81 40.06
N PRO A 69 0.17 -7.96 41.19
CA PRO A 69 0.37 -7.13 42.37
C PRO A 69 1.75 -7.34 43.01
N GLN A 70 2.46 -8.42 42.68
CA GLN A 70 3.82 -8.69 43.11
C GLN A 70 4.87 -7.76 42.45
N ILE A 71 4.56 -7.20 41.29
CA ILE A 71 5.41 -6.22 40.60
C ILE A 71 5.21 -4.83 41.25
N LEU A 72 3.94 -4.44 41.41
CA LEU A 72 3.54 -3.20 42.03
C LEU A 72 2.12 -3.38 42.61
N PRO A 73 1.88 -3.05 43.91
CA PRO A 73 0.53 -3.08 44.47
C PRO A 73 -0.42 -2.21 43.64
N ILE A 74 -1.63 -2.71 43.40
CA ILE A 74 -2.58 -2.09 42.43
C ILE A 74 -2.91 -0.64 42.80
N ASP A 75 -3.07 -0.32 44.08
CA ASP A 75 -3.38 1.04 44.52
C ASP A 75 -2.26 2.02 44.13
N LYS A 76 -0.99 1.61 44.35
CA LYS A 76 0.18 2.39 43.93
C LYS A 76 0.30 2.47 42.39
N ALA A 77 0.00 1.39 41.69
CA ALA A 77 0.02 1.39 40.23
C ALA A 77 -1.01 2.39 39.65
N VAL A 78 -2.23 2.37 40.19
CA VAL A 78 -3.30 3.33 39.83
C VAL A 78 -2.89 4.77 40.13
N GLU A 79 -2.33 5.02 41.30
CA GLU A 79 -1.81 6.36 41.70
C GLU A 79 -0.78 6.84 40.69
N TYR A 80 0.26 6.06 40.42
CA TYR A 80 1.32 6.42 39.47
C TYR A 80 0.82 6.57 38.04
N MET A 81 -0.06 5.69 37.60
CA MET A 81 -0.68 5.80 36.28
C MET A 81 -1.50 7.09 36.14
N LYS A 82 -2.28 7.46 37.16
CA LYS A 82 -3.05 8.72 37.17
C LYS A 82 -2.13 9.94 37.22
N GLU A 83 -1.05 9.90 37.99
CA GLU A 83 -0.04 10.96 38.03
C GLU A 83 0.61 11.12 36.64
N MET A 84 1.06 10.05 36.04
CA MET A 84 1.66 10.07 34.71
C MET A 84 0.68 10.51 33.61
N ALA A 85 -0.59 10.11 33.70
CA ALA A 85 -1.64 10.58 32.80
C ALA A 85 -1.84 12.10 32.95
N LYS A 86 -1.88 12.62 34.21
CA LYS A 86 -1.95 14.05 34.44
C LYS A 86 -0.74 14.79 33.88
N LYS A 87 0.46 14.30 34.13
CA LYS A 87 1.71 14.88 33.61
C LYS A 87 1.73 14.89 32.05
N SER A 88 1.25 13.83 31.41
CA SER A 88 1.29 13.67 29.96
C SER A 88 0.17 14.44 29.25
N TYR A 89 -1.00 14.56 29.87
CA TYR A 89 -2.21 15.03 29.20
C TYR A 89 -2.79 16.34 29.74
N SER A 90 -2.29 16.90 30.86
CA SER A 90 -2.81 18.18 31.44
C SER A 90 -2.81 19.31 30.42
N LYS A 91 -1.79 19.39 29.57
CA LYS A 91 -1.70 20.40 28.49
C LYS A 91 -2.76 20.20 27.36
N LYS A 92 -3.42 19.04 27.31
CA LYS A 92 -4.50 18.76 26.34
C LYS A 92 -5.90 19.07 26.89
N GLY A 93 -5.96 19.53 28.13
CA GLY A 93 -7.19 19.85 28.85
C GLY A 93 -7.59 18.78 29.86
N ASP A 94 -8.31 19.21 30.89
CA ASP A 94 -8.70 18.34 32.01
C ASP A 94 -9.60 17.20 31.58
N ALA A 95 -10.47 17.42 30.58
CA ALA A 95 -11.35 16.39 30.03
C ALA A 95 -10.58 15.16 29.55
N ILE A 96 -9.41 15.34 28.91
CA ILE A 96 -8.58 14.22 28.42
C ILE A 96 -7.90 13.49 29.60
N VAL A 97 -7.51 14.23 30.65
CA VAL A 97 -6.98 13.64 31.89
C VAL A 97 -8.03 12.75 32.54
N GLN A 98 -9.26 13.24 32.66
CA GLN A 98 -10.38 12.49 33.26
C GLN A 98 -10.75 11.24 32.45
N LEU A 99 -10.70 11.30 31.11
CA LEU A 99 -10.89 10.11 30.27
C LEU A 99 -9.83 9.04 30.55
N ASN A 100 -8.55 9.44 30.72
CA ASN A 100 -7.50 8.50 31.08
C ASN A 100 -7.67 7.94 32.50
N TYR A 101 -8.17 8.73 33.47
CA TYR A 101 -8.46 8.23 34.80
C TYR A 101 -9.57 7.18 34.75
N LYS A 102 -10.67 7.44 34.03
CA LYS A 102 -11.73 6.45 33.81
C LYS A 102 -11.20 5.17 33.17
N ALA A 103 -10.28 5.28 32.19
CA ALA A 103 -9.67 4.13 31.52
C ALA A 103 -8.81 3.29 32.49
N ILE A 104 -8.05 3.96 33.39
CA ILE A 104 -7.25 3.28 34.43
C ILE A 104 -8.16 2.53 35.41
N ASP A 105 -9.20 3.18 35.89
CA ASP A 105 -10.11 2.54 36.83
C ASP A 105 -10.88 1.38 36.18
N ALA A 106 -11.45 1.58 34.99
CA ALA A 106 -12.14 0.53 34.25
C ALA A 106 -11.25 -0.67 33.93
N GLY A 107 -9.96 -0.44 33.57
CA GLY A 107 -9.03 -1.51 33.22
C GLY A 107 -8.75 -2.50 34.37
N LYS A 108 -8.68 -2.01 35.62
CA LYS A 108 -8.49 -2.91 36.77
C LYS A 108 -9.77 -3.66 37.18
N ASP A 109 -10.94 -3.06 36.93
CA ASP A 109 -12.23 -3.56 37.43
C ASP A 109 -12.93 -4.49 36.41
N ALA A 110 -12.56 -4.43 35.14
CA ALA A 110 -13.24 -5.15 34.05
C ALA A 110 -12.60 -6.50 33.67
N ILE A 111 -11.67 -7.00 34.48
CA ILE A 111 -11.01 -8.29 34.24
C ILE A 111 -11.95 -9.41 34.69
N GLU A 112 -12.18 -10.38 33.82
CA GLU A 112 -12.94 -11.58 34.16
C GLU A 112 -12.05 -12.81 34.10
N GLU A 113 -12.11 -13.65 35.14
CA GLU A 113 -11.41 -14.93 35.16
C GLU A 113 -12.25 -16.00 34.43
N VAL A 114 -11.59 -16.76 33.56
CA VAL A 114 -12.18 -17.86 32.79
C VAL A 114 -11.65 -19.15 33.35
N THR A 115 -12.55 -20.10 33.68
CA THR A 115 -12.18 -21.42 34.18
C THR A 115 -11.51 -22.23 33.07
N VAL A 116 -10.25 -22.64 33.28
CA VAL A 116 -9.54 -23.54 32.39
C VAL A 116 -10.01 -24.98 32.68
N ASP A 117 -10.70 -25.59 31.71
CA ASP A 117 -11.12 -27.01 31.86
C ASP A 117 -9.90 -27.93 31.83
N PRO A 118 -9.65 -28.75 32.85
CA PRO A 118 -8.55 -29.72 32.85
C PRO A 118 -8.55 -30.65 31.64
N LYS A 119 -9.73 -30.97 31.11
CA LYS A 119 -9.89 -31.81 29.90
C LYS A 119 -9.26 -31.21 28.66
N TRP A 120 -9.01 -29.91 28.63
CA TRP A 120 -8.30 -29.29 27.52
C TRP A 120 -6.85 -29.82 27.37
N ALA A 121 -6.27 -30.39 28.41
CA ALA A 121 -4.95 -31.03 28.33
C ALA A 121 -4.93 -32.23 27.37
N ASP A 122 -6.08 -32.93 27.24
CA ASP A 122 -6.21 -34.13 26.43
C ASP A 122 -6.70 -33.85 25.00
N LEU A 123 -6.99 -32.58 24.68
CA LEU A 123 -7.45 -32.21 23.34
C LEU A 123 -6.42 -32.63 22.29
N GLU A 124 -6.88 -33.32 21.27
CA GLU A 124 -6.07 -33.52 20.07
C GLU A 124 -5.85 -32.18 19.39
N ILE A 125 -4.59 -31.84 19.16
CA ILE A 125 -4.24 -30.74 18.29
C ILE A 125 -4.40 -31.31 16.89
N GLN A 126 -5.63 -31.30 16.36
CA GLN A 126 -5.80 -31.39 14.93
C GLN A 126 -5.28 -30.05 14.40
N GLU A 127 -4.04 -30.05 14.00
CA GLU A 127 -3.59 -29.04 13.04
C GLU A 127 -4.33 -29.35 11.73
N THR A 128 -5.58 -28.93 11.65
CA THR A 128 -6.21 -28.71 10.35
C THR A 128 -5.48 -27.52 9.78
N LYS A 129 -4.28 -27.79 9.22
CA LYS A 129 -3.65 -26.88 8.28
C LYS A 129 -4.72 -26.64 7.25
N LYS A 130 -5.34 -25.45 7.25
CA LYS A 130 -6.29 -25.10 6.20
C LYS A 130 -5.44 -25.01 4.94
N LEU A 131 -5.40 -26.11 4.19
CA LEU A 131 -4.61 -26.18 2.97
C LEU A 131 -5.23 -25.21 1.97
N THR A 132 -4.40 -24.36 1.39
CA THR A 132 -4.81 -23.42 0.35
C THR A 132 -4.86 -24.12 -1.01
N GLY A 133 -4.22 -25.28 -1.13
CA GLY A 133 -4.00 -26.01 -2.38
C GLY A 133 -2.75 -25.52 -3.14
N ASP A 134 -2.03 -24.55 -2.61
CA ASP A 134 -0.72 -24.13 -3.11
C ASP A 134 0.38 -24.76 -2.24
N ASP A 135 1.13 -25.70 -2.81
CA ASP A 135 2.15 -26.47 -2.09
C ASP A 135 3.25 -25.57 -1.50
N HIS A 136 3.66 -24.52 -2.22
CA HIS A 136 4.66 -23.58 -1.71
C HIS A 136 4.14 -22.78 -0.51
N PHE A 137 2.89 -22.32 -0.57
CA PHE A 137 2.28 -21.64 0.58
C PHE A 137 2.15 -22.61 1.76
N ASP A 138 1.57 -23.78 1.51
CA ASP A 138 1.20 -24.72 2.57
C ASP A 138 2.42 -25.35 3.28
N ASN A 139 3.52 -25.63 2.55
CA ASN A 139 4.68 -26.34 3.09
C ASN A 139 5.92 -25.46 3.32
N PHE A 140 5.93 -24.21 2.87
CA PHE A 140 7.05 -23.29 3.07
C PHE A 140 6.59 -21.99 3.76
N VAL A 141 5.73 -21.21 3.11
CA VAL A 141 5.32 -19.88 3.62
C VAL A 141 4.59 -20.00 4.95
N SER A 142 3.62 -20.90 5.06
CA SER A 142 2.83 -21.08 6.29
C SER A 142 3.68 -21.55 7.46
N VAL A 143 4.70 -22.37 7.22
CA VAL A 143 5.62 -22.88 8.26
C VAL A 143 6.46 -21.72 8.81
N ILE A 144 7.02 -20.87 7.93
CA ILE A 144 7.78 -19.71 8.37
C ILE A 144 6.90 -18.71 9.12
N ASN A 145 5.67 -18.46 8.63
CA ASN A 145 4.72 -17.56 9.28
C ASN A 145 4.25 -18.09 10.66
N ALA A 146 4.23 -19.40 10.84
CA ALA A 146 3.98 -20.02 12.15
C ALA A 146 5.19 -19.93 13.13
N LEU A 147 6.30 -19.34 12.69
CA LEU A 147 7.59 -19.27 13.42
C LEU A 147 8.28 -20.64 13.60
N ASP A 148 7.92 -21.61 12.78
CA ASP A 148 8.47 -22.97 12.78
C ASP A 148 9.49 -23.15 11.60
N GLY A 149 9.96 -22.06 11.00
CA GLY A 149 10.88 -22.08 9.85
C GLY A 149 12.22 -22.81 10.10
N ASN A 150 12.65 -22.94 11.36
CA ASN A 150 13.82 -23.73 11.73
C ASN A 150 13.63 -25.26 11.55
N ASP A 151 12.38 -25.72 11.43
CA ASP A 151 12.06 -27.14 11.20
C ASP A 151 12.11 -27.50 9.71
N LEU A 152 12.23 -26.50 8.82
CA LEU A 152 12.41 -26.72 7.39
C LEU A 152 13.81 -27.27 7.09
N PRO A 153 13.91 -28.35 6.27
CA PRO A 153 15.21 -28.84 5.85
C PRO A 153 15.90 -27.83 4.90
N VAL A 154 17.23 -27.84 4.86
CA VAL A 154 18.02 -26.96 3.94
C VAL A 154 17.58 -27.15 2.49
N SER A 155 17.19 -28.35 2.08
CA SER A 155 16.68 -28.65 0.75
C SER A 155 15.41 -27.87 0.37
N ALA A 156 14.62 -27.36 1.32
CA ALA A 156 13.45 -26.52 1.06
C ALA A 156 13.83 -25.14 0.48
N PHE A 157 15.11 -24.79 0.50
CA PHE A 157 15.64 -23.52 -0.03
C PHE A 157 16.39 -23.67 -1.35
N MET A 158 16.47 -24.88 -1.93
CA MET A 158 17.27 -25.15 -3.13
C MET A 158 16.78 -24.40 -4.37
N ASP A 159 15.49 -24.14 -4.48
CA ASP A 159 14.87 -23.35 -5.56
C ASP A 159 14.89 -21.84 -5.32
N LYS A 160 15.59 -21.39 -4.25
CA LYS A 160 15.65 -19.99 -3.80
C LYS A 160 17.11 -19.48 -3.66
N LEU A 161 18.04 -20.16 -4.28
CA LEU A 161 19.49 -19.83 -4.17
C LEU A 161 19.82 -18.47 -4.76
N ASP A 162 19.01 -17.97 -5.68
CA ASP A 162 19.10 -16.65 -6.28
C ASP A 162 18.34 -15.57 -5.49
N GLY A 163 17.70 -15.94 -4.36
CA GLY A 163 16.87 -15.04 -3.54
C GLY A 163 15.46 -14.83 -4.05
N SER A 164 15.03 -15.55 -5.12
CA SER A 164 13.67 -15.41 -5.64
C SER A 164 12.63 -16.02 -4.70
N MET A 165 11.44 -15.37 -4.65
CA MET A 165 10.27 -15.84 -3.90
C MET A 165 9.05 -15.84 -4.81
N LYS A 166 8.18 -16.84 -4.66
CA LYS A 166 6.96 -16.96 -5.45
C LYS A 166 5.99 -15.82 -5.14
N SER A 167 5.42 -15.23 -6.17
CA SER A 167 4.39 -14.17 -6.07
C SER A 167 3.03 -14.71 -5.62
N GLY A 168 2.15 -13.80 -5.13
CA GLY A 168 0.76 -14.13 -4.78
C GLY A 168 0.53 -14.69 -3.38
N MET A 169 1.57 -14.80 -2.56
CA MET A 169 1.48 -15.45 -1.24
C MET A 169 0.77 -14.60 -0.19
N ALA A 170 0.88 -13.27 -0.24
CA ALA A 170 0.31 -12.38 0.79
C ALA A 170 -1.23 -12.49 0.86
N TYR A 171 -1.91 -12.69 -0.26
CA TYR A 171 -3.36 -12.90 -0.29
C TYR A 171 -3.79 -14.17 0.45
N MET A 172 -2.97 -15.23 0.38
CA MET A 172 -3.26 -16.52 0.99
C MET A 172 -3.08 -16.53 2.51
N GLU A 173 -2.36 -15.55 3.08
CA GLU A 173 -2.12 -15.45 4.53
C GLU A 173 -3.40 -15.26 5.34
N LYS A 174 -4.42 -14.62 4.77
CA LYS A 174 -5.72 -14.42 5.45
C LYS A 174 -5.53 -13.93 6.88
N ARG A 175 -4.85 -12.79 7.03
CA ARG A 175 -4.34 -12.28 8.33
C ARG A 175 -5.43 -12.00 9.36
N GLY A 176 -6.66 -11.67 8.93
CA GLY A 176 -7.82 -11.52 9.81
C GLY A 176 -7.65 -10.46 10.90
N ILE A 177 -6.96 -9.34 10.62
CA ILE A 177 -6.59 -8.35 11.65
C ILE A 177 -7.65 -7.27 11.89
N ALA A 178 -8.63 -7.16 11.00
CA ALA A 178 -9.68 -6.16 11.12
C ALA A 178 -10.77 -6.60 12.10
N THR A 179 -11.20 -5.70 12.96
CA THR A 179 -12.42 -5.88 13.79
C THR A 179 -13.66 -5.36 13.08
N MET A 180 -13.48 -4.39 12.18
CA MET A 180 -14.54 -3.78 11.38
C MET A 180 -14.12 -3.78 9.91
N VAL A 181 -15.01 -4.13 9.01
CA VAL A 181 -14.79 -4.16 7.56
C VAL A 181 -15.90 -3.42 6.82
N PRO A 182 -15.66 -2.91 5.59
CA PRO A 182 -16.70 -2.25 4.84
C PRO A 182 -17.72 -3.27 4.28
N GLN A 183 -18.99 -3.02 4.52
CA GLN A 183 -20.12 -3.69 3.89
C GLN A 183 -20.62 -2.82 2.73
N TRP A 184 -20.89 -3.44 1.58
CA TRP A 184 -21.40 -2.75 0.39
C TRP A 184 -22.93 -2.83 0.30
N ASN A 185 -23.56 -1.66 0.19
CA ASN A 185 -24.97 -1.53 -0.15
C ASN A 185 -25.10 -1.07 -1.61
N LYS A 186 -25.64 -1.94 -2.47
CA LYS A 186 -25.78 -1.69 -3.90
C LYS A 186 -26.72 -0.51 -4.20
N ASP A 187 -27.80 -0.35 -3.42
CA ASP A 187 -28.89 0.57 -3.74
C ASP A 187 -28.45 2.05 -3.70
N ASP A 188 -27.45 2.36 -2.88
CA ASP A 188 -26.86 3.69 -2.78
C ASP A 188 -25.56 3.84 -3.60
N CYS A 189 -25.10 2.76 -4.26
CA CYS A 189 -23.83 2.76 -5.01
C CYS A 189 -23.98 3.44 -6.38
N ILE A 190 -23.14 4.44 -6.64
CA ILE A 190 -23.10 5.19 -7.90
C ILE A 190 -22.06 4.66 -8.91
N GLN A 191 -21.47 3.50 -8.67
CA GLN A 191 -20.51 2.81 -9.54
C GLN A 191 -19.29 3.65 -9.95
N CYS A 192 -18.81 4.52 -9.07
CA CYS A 192 -17.68 5.42 -9.37
C CYS A 192 -16.30 4.78 -9.20
N ASN A 193 -16.19 3.63 -8.54
CA ASN A 193 -14.96 2.91 -8.18
C ASN A 193 -13.97 3.70 -7.32
N ASN A 194 -14.40 4.80 -6.66
CA ASN A 194 -13.51 5.58 -5.81
C ASN A 194 -13.02 4.77 -4.60
N CYS A 195 -13.85 3.90 -4.02
CA CYS A 195 -13.48 2.98 -2.95
C CYS A 195 -12.34 2.02 -3.36
N VAL A 196 -12.37 1.56 -4.61
CA VAL A 196 -11.30 0.73 -5.20
C VAL A 196 -10.03 1.57 -5.36
N MET A 197 -10.16 2.80 -5.89
CA MET A 197 -9.03 3.71 -6.14
C MET A 197 -8.23 4.05 -4.89
N VAL A 198 -8.88 4.22 -3.75
CA VAL A 198 -8.23 4.65 -2.51
C VAL A 198 -7.79 3.51 -1.60
N CYS A 199 -8.19 2.26 -1.89
CA CYS A 199 -7.85 1.12 -1.02
C CYS A 199 -6.35 0.85 -1.01
N PRO A 200 -5.67 0.93 0.15
CA PRO A 200 -4.23 0.73 0.22
C PRO A 200 -3.80 -0.74 0.09
N HIS A 201 -4.74 -1.69 0.23
CA HIS A 201 -4.45 -3.13 0.29
C HIS A 201 -5.15 -3.93 -0.83
N ALA A 202 -5.86 -3.25 -1.75
CA ALA A 202 -6.61 -3.89 -2.84
C ALA A 202 -7.63 -4.96 -2.37
N THR A 203 -8.20 -4.80 -1.19
CA THR A 203 -9.17 -5.72 -0.58
C THR A 203 -10.62 -5.36 -0.87
N ILE A 204 -10.88 -4.29 -1.62
CA ILE A 204 -12.16 -3.93 -2.20
C ILE A 204 -11.95 -3.71 -3.70
N ARG A 205 -12.72 -4.41 -4.53
CA ARG A 205 -12.57 -4.41 -5.99
C ARG A 205 -13.92 -4.32 -6.68
N ALA A 206 -13.91 -3.79 -7.91
CA ALA A 206 -15.07 -3.71 -8.79
C ALA A 206 -14.99 -4.74 -9.90
N PHE A 207 -16.10 -5.40 -10.21
CA PHE A 207 -16.19 -6.38 -11.25
C PHE A 207 -17.40 -6.13 -12.17
N LEU A 208 -17.23 -6.55 -13.42
CA LEU A 208 -18.30 -6.74 -14.41
C LEU A 208 -18.43 -8.24 -14.63
N MET A 209 -19.55 -8.82 -14.27
CA MET A 209 -19.75 -10.26 -14.24
C MET A 209 -20.78 -10.68 -15.29
N THR A 210 -20.58 -11.83 -15.92
CA THR A 210 -21.59 -12.48 -16.76
C THR A 210 -22.60 -13.25 -15.91
N ASP A 211 -23.73 -13.62 -16.49
CA ASP A 211 -24.74 -14.46 -15.80
C ASP A 211 -24.16 -15.82 -15.40
N GLU A 212 -23.22 -16.37 -16.18
CA GLU A 212 -22.53 -17.63 -15.88
C GLU A 212 -21.60 -17.47 -14.65
N GLU A 213 -20.81 -16.38 -14.59
CA GLU A 213 -19.96 -16.11 -13.44
C GLU A 213 -20.76 -15.86 -12.16
N ILE A 214 -21.96 -15.28 -12.27
CA ILE A 214 -22.89 -15.11 -11.15
C ILE A 214 -23.46 -16.46 -10.71
N ALA A 215 -23.88 -17.30 -11.64
CA ALA A 215 -24.44 -18.62 -11.36
C ALA A 215 -23.43 -19.60 -10.73
N ASN A 216 -22.14 -19.44 -11.05
CA ASN A 216 -21.05 -20.27 -10.51
C ASN A 216 -20.51 -19.77 -9.17
N ALA A 217 -21.02 -18.65 -8.63
CA ALA A 217 -20.60 -18.15 -7.33
C ALA A 217 -20.94 -19.13 -6.18
N PRO A 218 -20.12 -19.20 -5.12
CA PRO A 218 -20.35 -20.14 -4.02
C PRO A 218 -21.60 -19.83 -3.19
N GLU A 219 -22.21 -18.67 -3.39
CA GLU A 219 -23.47 -18.24 -2.78
C GLU A 219 -24.32 -17.49 -3.83
N ASP A 220 -25.64 -17.44 -3.62
CA ASP A 220 -26.54 -16.72 -4.54
C ASP A 220 -26.38 -15.21 -4.41
N ILE A 221 -25.77 -14.62 -5.42
CA ILE A 221 -25.56 -13.16 -5.55
C ILE A 221 -26.41 -12.53 -6.66
N SER A 222 -27.38 -13.25 -7.20
CA SER A 222 -28.22 -12.78 -8.34
C SER A 222 -28.96 -11.47 -8.01
N ASN A 223 -29.32 -11.30 -6.76
CA ASN A 223 -29.97 -10.08 -6.24
C ASN A 223 -28.98 -9.01 -5.75
N ASP A 224 -27.66 -9.32 -5.69
CA ASP A 224 -26.62 -8.44 -5.13
C ASP A 224 -25.68 -7.89 -6.21
N VAL A 225 -26.21 -7.66 -7.37
CA VAL A 225 -25.54 -7.02 -8.50
C VAL A 225 -26.36 -5.83 -9.02
N LEU A 226 -25.72 -4.95 -9.77
CA LEU A 226 -26.33 -3.79 -10.40
C LEU A 226 -26.21 -3.87 -11.92
N LYS A 227 -27.15 -3.28 -12.64
CA LYS A 227 -26.95 -2.99 -14.06
C LYS A 227 -25.80 -1.99 -14.20
N PRO A 228 -24.74 -2.28 -14.97
CA PRO A 228 -23.62 -1.37 -15.12
C PRO A 228 -24.01 -0.11 -15.90
N MET A 229 -23.50 1.04 -15.46
CA MET A 229 -23.74 2.32 -16.13
C MET A 229 -22.68 2.58 -17.19
N GLY A 230 -23.05 2.65 -18.47
CA GLY A 230 -22.14 2.94 -19.57
C GLY A 230 -22.58 2.28 -20.89
N LYS A 231 -21.75 2.43 -21.91
CA LYS A 231 -21.95 1.79 -23.23
C LYS A 231 -21.03 0.57 -23.32
N GLY A 232 -21.46 -0.45 -24.08
CA GLY A 232 -20.64 -1.65 -24.34
C GLY A 232 -20.50 -2.61 -23.14
N VAL A 233 -21.43 -2.53 -22.21
CA VAL A 233 -21.51 -3.37 -20.99
C VAL A 233 -22.81 -4.18 -20.93
N ASP A 234 -23.52 -4.26 -22.04
CA ASP A 234 -24.75 -5.05 -22.14
C ASP A 234 -24.47 -6.53 -21.86
N GLY A 235 -25.35 -7.20 -21.14
CA GLY A 235 -25.17 -8.60 -20.72
C GLY A 235 -24.18 -8.79 -19.57
N LEU A 236 -23.75 -7.69 -18.92
CA LEU A 236 -22.89 -7.74 -17.73
C LEU A 236 -23.63 -7.17 -16.52
N SER A 237 -23.20 -7.57 -15.35
CA SER A 237 -23.64 -7.09 -14.04
C SER A 237 -22.48 -6.50 -13.26
N TYR A 238 -22.71 -5.36 -12.58
CA TYR A 238 -21.68 -4.69 -11.77
C TYR A 238 -21.79 -5.13 -10.31
N ARG A 239 -20.62 -5.37 -9.68
CA ARG A 239 -20.51 -5.66 -8.26
C ARG A 239 -19.25 -5.03 -7.66
N ILE A 240 -19.35 -4.57 -6.41
CA ILE A 240 -18.20 -4.33 -5.51
C ILE A 240 -18.06 -5.55 -4.61
N GLN A 241 -16.86 -6.10 -4.53
CA GLN A 241 -16.53 -7.20 -3.64
C GLN A 241 -15.45 -6.79 -2.64
N VAL A 242 -15.67 -7.14 -1.38
CA VAL A 242 -14.70 -6.99 -0.28
C VAL A 242 -14.16 -8.36 0.08
N SER A 243 -12.86 -8.46 0.40
CA SER A 243 -12.24 -9.64 1.03
C SER A 243 -12.11 -9.34 2.53
N PRO A 244 -13.04 -9.83 3.37
CA PRO A 244 -13.12 -9.42 4.77
C PRO A 244 -11.93 -9.92 5.60
N ASP A 245 -11.42 -11.09 5.31
CA ASP A 245 -10.29 -11.74 5.99
C ASP A 245 -8.92 -11.13 5.61
N ASN A 246 -8.83 -10.40 4.49
CA ASN A 246 -7.65 -9.65 4.05
C ASN A 246 -7.76 -8.14 4.33
N CYS A 247 -8.94 -7.63 4.64
CA CYS A 247 -9.15 -6.22 4.96
C CYS A 247 -8.45 -5.85 6.27
N VAL A 248 -7.85 -4.65 6.32
CA VAL A 248 -7.19 -4.13 7.53
C VAL A 248 -8.05 -3.16 8.33
N GLY A 249 -9.32 -2.95 7.94
CA GLY A 249 -10.29 -2.16 8.68
C GLY A 249 -9.97 -0.66 8.79
N CYS A 250 -9.21 -0.08 7.85
CA CYS A 250 -8.78 1.31 7.94
C CYS A 250 -9.90 2.35 7.76
N GLY A 251 -11.03 2.00 7.12
CA GLY A 251 -12.18 2.87 6.90
C GLY A 251 -12.05 3.86 5.74
N LEU A 252 -10.91 3.93 5.06
CA LEU A 252 -10.65 4.92 4.01
C LEU A 252 -11.65 4.87 2.85
N CYS A 253 -12.07 3.66 2.45
CA CYS A 253 -13.06 3.47 1.38
C CYS A 253 -14.43 4.05 1.75
N VAL A 254 -14.83 3.97 3.02
CA VAL A 254 -16.09 4.52 3.54
C VAL A 254 -16.02 6.05 3.58
N GLU A 255 -14.94 6.62 4.13
CA GLU A 255 -14.72 8.08 4.17
C GLU A 255 -14.68 8.72 2.79
N GLN A 256 -14.17 8.01 1.79
CA GLN A 256 -14.05 8.50 0.42
C GLN A 256 -15.19 8.05 -0.50
N CYS A 257 -16.21 7.38 0.02
CA CYS A 257 -17.34 6.93 -0.78
C CYS A 257 -18.20 8.10 -1.24
N LEU A 258 -18.31 8.31 -2.54
CA LEU A 258 -19.16 9.36 -3.10
C LEU A 258 -20.65 9.02 -2.99
N GLY A 259 -21.03 7.74 -2.94
CA GLY A 259 -22.40 7.28 -2.68
C GLY A 259 -22.88 7.68 -1.29
N ASN A 260 -21.99 7.69 -0.29
CA ASN A 260 -22.30 8.09 1.09
C ASN A 260 -22.70 9.57 1.24
N LYS A 261 -22.52 10.40 0.22
CA LYS A 261 -23.04 11.77 0.22
C LYS A 261 -24.56 11.85 0.07
N LYS A 262 -25.20 10.78 -0.40
CA LYS A 262 -26.66 10.73 -0.68
C LYS A 262 -27.38 9.59 0.04
N GLY A 263 -26.66 8.60 0.50
CA GLY A 263 -27.14 7.41 1.19
C GLY A 263 -26.03 6.74 1.99
N GLU A 264 -26.06 5.42 2.10
CA GLU A 264 -25.05 4.61 2.82
C GLU A 264 -24.56 3.46 1.90
N ALA A 265 -23.84 3.82 0.82
CA ALA A 265 -23.31 2.83 -0.13
C ALA A 265 -22.21 1.94 0.47
N LEU A 266 -21.46 2.44 1.46
CA LEU A 266 -20.49 1.70 2.25
C LEU A 266 -20.59 2.11 3.72
N LYS A 267 -20.63 1.13 4.61
CA LYS A 267 -20.54 1.32 6.06
C LYS A 267 -19.55 0.35 6.67
N MET A 268 -18.96 0.70 7.82
CA MET A 268 -18.14 -0.23 8.59
C MET A 268 -19.06 -1.07 9.48
N VAL A 269 -18.94 -2.39 9.36
CA VAL A 269 -19.65 -3.38 10.18
C VAL A 269 -18.67 -4.27 10.92
N ASN A 270 -19.14 -5.05 11.91
CA ASN A 270 -18.30 -6.03 12.56
C ASN A 270 -17.85 -7.08 11.53
N VAL A 271 -16.56 -7.48 11.58
CA VAL A 271 -16.00 -8.42 10.61
C VAL A 271 -16.74 -9.75 10.60
N HIS A 272 -17.28 -10.19 11.73
CA HIS A 272 -18.06 -11.45 11.83
C HIS A 272 -19.34 -11.44 10.99
N GLU A 273 -19.89 -10.27 10.67
CA GLU A 273 -21.04 -10.14 9.77
C GLU A 273 -20.69 -10.39 8.30
N GLU A 274 -19.40 -10.30 7.95
CA GLU A 274 -18.93 -10.41 6.55
C GLU A 274 -18.03 -11.63 6.31
N LEU A 275 -17.54 -12.32 7.35
CA LEU A 275 -16.61 -13.46 7.19
C LEU A 275 -17.20 -14.61 6.39
N GLU A 276 -18.50 -14.83 6.43
CA GLU A 276 -19.17 -15.87 5.64
C GLU A 276 -19.03 -15.63 4.12
N HIS A 277 -18.82 -14.36 3.70
CA HIS A 277 -18.60 -13.97 2.30
C HIS A 277 -17.12 -14.05 1.84
N ALA A 278 -16.20 -14.52 2.69
CA ALA A 278 -14.79 -14.67 2.30
C ALA A 278 -14.60 -15.67 1.13
N PRO A 279 -15.30 -16.81 1.06
CA PRO A 279 -15.23 -17.70 -0.12
C PRO A 279 -15.71 -17.06 -1.42
N LEU A 280 -16.72 -16.17 -1.34
CA LEU A 280 -17.17 -15.40 -2.50
C LEU A 280 -16.09 -14.44 -3.00
N ALA A 281 -15.39 -13.77 -2.08
CA ALA A 281 -14.28 -12.90 -2.46
C ALA A 281 -13.14 -13.68 -3.14
N ASP A 282 -12.82 -14.87 -2.63
CA ASP A 282 -11.81 -15.75 -3.22
C ASP A 282 -12.20 -16.17 -4.64
N TYR A 283 -13.46 -16.58 -4.84
CA TYR A 283 -13.99 -16.92 -6.15
C TYR A 283 -13.92 -15.74 -7.13
N ILE A 284 -14.47 -14.59 -6.73
CA ILE A 284 -14.56 -13.43 -7.62
C ILE A 284 -13.16 -12.90 -7.99
N TYR A 285 -12.21 -12.87 -7.06
CA TYR A 285 -10.87 -12.35 -7.35
C TYR A 285 -10.03 -13.27 -8.22
N LYS A 286 -10.28 -14.58 -8.15
CA LYS A 286 -9.49 -15.59 -8.85
C LYS A 286 -10.10 -16.01 -10.18
N GLU A 287 -11.42 -16.26 -10.21
CA GLU A 287 -12.09 -16.90 -11.34
C GLU A 287 -12.78 -15.89 -12.28
N VAL A 288 -13.32 -14.77 -11.73
CA VAL A 288 -14.00 -13.76 -12.57
C VAL A 288 -13.00 -12.97 -13.39
N GLU A 289 -13.32 -12.78 -14.68
CA GLU A 289 -12.46 -12.06 -15.62
C GLU A 289 -12.38 -10.55 -15.30
N TYR A 290 -11.18 -9.99 -15.33
CA TYR A 290 -10.97 -8.54 -15.22
C TYR A 290 -11.23 -7.87 -16.57
N ARG A 291 -12.42 -7.31 -16.74
CA ARG A 291 -12.87 -6.65 -17.99
C ARG A 291 -12.46 -5.18 -18.00
N ASP A 292 -11.17 -4.92 -18.17
CA ASP A 292 -10.58 -3.57 -18.10
C ASP A 292 -10.65 -2.79 -19.43
N ASP A 293 -11.19 -3.42 -20.48
CA ASP A 293 -11.43 -2.85 -21.80
C ASP A 293 -12.78 -2.09 -21.91
N LYS A 294 -13.68 -2.25 -20.94
CA LYS A 294 -15.06 -1.71 -21.01
C LYS A 294 -15.15 -0.21 -20.71
N TYR A 295 -14.16 0.35 -20.02
CA TYR A 295 -14.13 1.78 -19.69
C TYR A 295 -12.73 2.34 -19.93
N PRO A 296 -12.61 3.65 -20.29
CA PRO A 296 -11.30 4.26 -20.49
C PRO A 296 -10.42 4.21 -19.24
N THR A 297 -9.25 3.63 -19.34
CA THR A 297 -8.26 3.53 -18.24
C THR A 297 -7.57 4.87 -17.93
N THR A 298 -8.08 5.97 -18.47
CA THR A 298 -7.74 7.35 -18.11
C THR A 298 -8.65 7.90 -17.01
N THR A 299 -9.66 7.12 -16.60
CA THR A 299 -10.63 7.50 -15.57
C THR A 299 -10.52 6.62 -14.34
N VAL A 300 -10.91 7.14 -13.18
CA VAL A 300 -10.98 6.39 -11.91
C VAL A 300 -11.85 5.13 -12.08
N LYS A 301 -13.01 5.28 -12.74
CA LYS A 301 -13.93 4.16 -12.99
C LYS A 301 -13.26 3.06 -13.81
N GLY A 302 -12.59 3.40 -14.91
CA GLY A 302 -11.95 2.42 -15.80
C GLY A 302 -10.77 1.72 -15.13
N VAL A 303 -9.90 2.46 -14.45
CA VAL A 303 -8.78 1.86 -13.69
C VAL A 303 -9.26 0.93 -12.60
N GLY A 304 -10.43 1.21 -11.98
CA GLY A 304 -11.01 0.37 -10.95
C GLY A 304 -11.35 -1.06 -11.39
N PHE A 305 -11.47 -1.32 -12.70
CA PHE A 305 -11.68 -2.65 -13.25
C PHE A 305 -10.37 -3.38 -13.63
N LYS A 306 -9.23 -2.70 -13.58
CA LYS A 306 -7.94 -3.34 -13.84
C LYS A 306 -7.51 -4.20 -12.65
N ARG A 307 -6.89 -5.35 -12.97
CA ARG A 307 -6.30 -6.21 -11.95
C ARG A 307 -5.23 -5.46 -11.17
N PRO A 308 -5.28 -5.41 -9.83
CA PRO A 308 -4.14 -4.96 -9.03
C PRO A 308 -3.10 -6.09 -8.95
N TYR A 309 -1.84 -5.78 -9.26
CA TYR A 309 -0.73 -6.72 -9.09
C TYR A 309 0.06 -6.47 -7.81
N PHE A 310 -0.45 -5.59 -6.96
CA PHE A 310 0.04 -5.31 -5.60
C PHE A 310 -1.15 -5.32 -4.64
N GLU A 311 -1.18 -6.32 -3.75
CA GLU A 311 -2.32 -6.60 -2.91
C GLU A 311 -1.92 -7.10 -1.51
N VAL A 312 -2.73 -6.83 -0.50
CA VAL A 312 -2.59 -7.35 0.87
C VAL A 312 -1.18 -7.18 1.43
N SER A 313 -0.59 -5.99 1.24
CA SER A 313 0.75 -5.68 1.75
C SER A 313 0.80 -5.59 3.28
N GLY A 314 2.01 -5.68 3.84
CA GLY A 314 2.26 -5.44 5.27
C GLY A 314 2.25 -3.97 5.71
N ALA A 315 1.74 -3.06 4.87
CA ALA A 315 1.68 -1.63 5.17
C ALA A 315 0.67 -1.29 6.27
N CYS A 316 0.82 -0.11 6.88
CA CYS A 316 -0.11 0.41 7.88
C CYS A 316 -1.56 0.47 7.36
N PRO A 317 -2.58 0.22 8.22
CA PRO A 317 -3.96 0.51 7.87
C PRO A 317 -4.15 1.97 7.46
N GLY A 318 -4.57 2.22 6.21
CA GLY A 318 -4.70 3.57 5.68
C GLY A 318 -3.38 4.21 5.22
N CYS A 319 -2.36 3.43 4.89
CA CYS A 319 -1.09 3.93 4.37
C CYS A 319 -1.28 4.86 3.17
N GLY A 320 -0.60 6.02 3.15
CA GLY A 320 -0.66 6.99 2.06
C GLY A 320 0.22 6.65 0.86
N GLU A 321 1.17 5.72 0.98
CA GLU A 321 2.07 5.32 -0.10
C GLU A 321 1.47 4.26 -1.01
N THR A 322 0.88 3.22 -0.43
CA THR A 322 0.44 2.02 -1.16
C THR A 322 -0.63 2.24 -2.21
N PRO A 323 -1.57 3.23 -2.11
CA PRO A 323 -2.49 3.51 -3.21
C PRO A 323 -1.78 3.91 -4.52
N TYR A 324 -0.66 4.65 -4.45
CA TYR A 324 0.13 5.00 -5.63
C TYR A 324 0.85 3.77 -6.20
N TYR A 325 1.45 2.96 -5.32
CA TYR A 325 2.17 1.76 -5.73
C TYR A 325 1.22 0.75 -6.38
N ARG A 326 0.06 0.51 -5.76
CA ARG A 326 -1.00 -0.32 -6.34
C ARG A 326 -1.49 0.22 -7.68
N LEU A 327 -1.71 1.54 -7.81
CA LEU A 327 -2.14 2.16 -9.06
C LEU A 327 -1.12 1.94 -10.17
N ALA A 328 0.18 2.12 -9.90
CA ALA A 328 1.24 1.85 -10.87
C ALA A 328 1.17 0.40 -11.35
N THR A 329 0.99 -0.57 -10.43
CA THR A 329 0.86 -1.98 -10.82
C THR A 329 -0.43 -2.28 -11.58
N GLN A 330 -1.53 -1.56 -11.32
CA GLN A 330 -2.76 -1.70 -12.13
C GLN A 330 -2.59 -1.17 -13.56
N LEU A 331 -1.80 -0.13 -13.73
CA LEU A 331 -1.57 0.47 -15.05
C LEU A 331 -0.57 -0.34 -15.88
N PHE A 332 0.50 -0.84 -15.26
CA PHE A 332 1.68 -1.36 -15.96
C PHE A 332 2.15 -2.74 -15.48
N GLY A 333 1.52 -3.32 -14.46
CA GLY A 333 2.03 -4.42 -13.64
C GLY A 333 2.53 -5.65 -14.38
N SER A 334 1.89 -6.07 -15.49
CA SER A 334 2.32 -7.26 -16.27
C SER A 334 3.74 -7.12 -16.84
N ASP A 335 4.24 -5.89 -17.01
CA ASP A 335 5.49 -5.60 -17.68
C ASP A 335 6.50 -4.87 -16.81
N MET A 336 6.14 -4.58 -15.54
CA MET A 336 7.00 -3.82 -14.64
C MET A 336 8.21 -4.62 -14.17
N MET A 337 9.36 -3.95 -14.19
CA MET A 337 10.53 -4.29 -13.38
C MET A 337 10.76 -3.19 -12.37
N ILE A 338 10.90 -3.55 -11.11
CA ILE A 338 10.89 -2.60 -9.99
C ILE A 338 12.17 -2.75 -9.18
N ALA A 339 12.97 -1.69 -9.13
CA ALA A 339 14.03 -1.50 -8.15
C ALA A 339 13.49 -0.67 -6.98
N ASN A 340 13.60 -1.15 -5.75
CA ASN A 340 13.02 -0.50 -4.59
C ASN A 340 14.07 -0.19 -3.52
N ALA A 341 14.18 1.07 -3.12
CA ALA A 341 15.06 1.49 -2.03
C ALA A 341 14.58 0.95 -0.69
N THR A 342 15.51 0.54 0.17
CA THR A 342 15.20 0.15 1.54
C THR A 342 14.46 1.29 2.29
N GLY A 343 13.34 0.96 2.88
CA GLY A 343 12.43 1.90 3.56
C GLY A 343 11.06 1.26 3.77
N CYS A 344 10.01 2.06 4.00
CA CYS A 344 8.65 1.52 4.13
C CYS A 344 8.24 0.74 2.88
N SER A 345 8.48 1.29 1.69
CA SER A 345 8.06 0.66 0.43
C SER A 345 8.72 -0.70 0.20
N SER A 346 9.98 -0.89 0.55
CA SER A 346 10.65 -2.19 0.46
C SER A 346 10.17 -3.17 1.55
N ILE A 347 9.92 -2.68 2.75
CA ILE A 347 9.50 -3.54 3.87
C ILE A 347 8.10 -4.09 3.64
N TYR A 348 7.13 -3.27 3.23
CA TYR A 348 5.79 -3.79 2.96
C TYR A 348 5.70 -4.57 1.63
N SER A 349 6.65 -4.39 0.71
CA SER A 349 6.75 -5.12 -0.56
C SER A 349 7.55 -6.42 -0.46
N GLY A 350 8.49 -6.52 0.46
CA GLY A 350 9.39 -7.64 0.62
C GLY A 350 9.31 -8.33 1.98
N SER A 351 8.11 -8.44 2.58
CA SER A 351 7.88 -9.17 3.83
C SER A 351 7.96 -10.67 3.58
N THR A 352 9.16 -11.15 3.26
CA THR A 352 9.40 -12.56 2.96
C THR A 352 9.03 -13.47 4.15
N PRO A 353 8.49 -14.65 3.89
CA PRO A 353 8.39 -15.32 2.59
C PRO A 353 7.19 -14.90 1.73
N SER A 354 6.32 -14.02 2.22
CA SER A 354 5.14 -13.53 1.50
C SER A 354 5.43 -12.19 0.86
N THR A 355 5.14 -12.05 -0.43
CA THR A 355 5.20 -10.76 -1.14
C THR A 355 3.80 -10.33 -1.57
N PRO A 356 3.50 -9.01 -1.59
CA PRO A 356 2.21 -8.51 -2.02
C PRO A 356 2.05 -8.47 -3.54
N PHE A 357 3.10 -8.77 -4.30
CA PHE A 357 2.99 -8.87 -5.74
C PHE A 357 2.32 -10.17 -6.16
N THR A 358 1.50 -10.09 -7.20
CA THR A 358 0.76 -11.23 -7.74
C THR A 358 0.88 -11.29 -9.26
N THR A 359 0.40 -12.37 -9.86
CA THR A 359 0.40 -12.59 -11.31
C THR A 359 -1.02 -12.72 -11.81
N ASP A 360 -1.20 -12.54 -13.13
CA ASP A 360 -2.43 -12.91 -13.80
C ASP A 360 -2.52 -14.44 -14.04
N LYS A 361 -3.59 -14.89 -14.71
CA LYS A 361 -3.80 -16.30 -15.04
C LYS A 361 -2.75 -16.91 -16.00
N ASN A 362 -1.96 -16.06 -16.66
CA ASN A 362 -0.86 -16.46 -17.53
C ASN A 362 0.49 -16.48 -16.79
N GLY A 363 0.50 -16.22 -15.48
CA GLY A 363 1.72 -16.13 -14.66
C GLY A 363 2.52 -14.84 -14.86
N GLN A 364 1.95 -13.83 -15.52
CA GLN A 364 2.62 -12.55 -15.76
C GLN A 364 2.30 -11.56 -14.64
N GLY A 365 3.32 -10.86 -14.16
CA GLY A 365 3.22 -9.85 -13.11
C GLY A 365 4.53 -9.11 -12.90
N PRO A 366 4.59 -8.15 -11.95
CA PRO A 366 5.80 -7.38 -11.70
C PRO A 366 6.96 -8.25 -11.22
N ALA A 367 8.17 -7.98 -11.74
CA ALA A 367 9.40 -8.42 -11.12
C ALA A 367 9.88 -7.32 -10.15
N TRP A 368 10.12 -7.67 -8.90
CA TRP A 368 10.51 -6.73 -7.86
C TRP A 368 11.82 -7.16 -7.19
N CYS A 369 12.71 -6.20 -6.98
CA CYS A 369 13.96 -6.42 -6.28
C CYS A 369 14.24 -5.26 -5.32
N ASN A 370 14.71 -5.58 -4.12
CA ASN A 370 15.17 -4.61 -3.14
C ASN A 370 16.64 -4.30 -3.35
N SER A 371 17.01 -3.03 -3.22
CA SER A 371 18.40 -2.58 -3.16
C SER A 371 18.72 -1.97 -1.80
N LEU A 372 19.98 -1.57 -1.60
CA LEU A 372 20.36 -0.79 -0.43
C LEU A 372 19.69 0.59 -0.45
N PHE A 373 19.72 1.24 0.70
CA PHE A 373 19.05 2.52 0.89
C PHE A 373 19.65 3.65 0.04
N GLU A 374 20.96 3.59 -0.16
CA GLU A 374 21.75 4.61 -0.87
C GLU A 374 21.85 4.39 -2.38
N ASP A 375 21.81 3.15 -2.88
CA ASP A 375 22.19 2.80 -4.25
C ASP A 375 21.04 2.45 -5.21
N ASN A 376 19.81 2.64 -4.78
CA ASN A 376 18.64 2.18 -5.52
C ASN A 376 18.48 2.82 -6.92
N ALA A 377 18.87 4.06 -7.07
CA ALA A 377 18.77 4.74 -8.36
C ALA A 377 19.69 4.06 -9.37
N GLU A 378 20.96 3.86 -8.99
CA GLU A 378 21.98 3.21 -9.80
C GLU A 378 21.65 1.74 -10.06
N PHE A 379 21.09 1.04 -9.06
CA PHE A 379 20.65 -0.35 -9.22
C PHE A 379 19.55 -0.46 -10.28
N GLY A 380 18.50 0.37 -10.20
CA GLY A 380 17.43 0.38 -11.19
C GLY A 380 17.89 0.85 -12.58
N TYR A 381 18.85 1.75 -12.64
CA TYR A 381 19.51 2.17 -13.88
C TYR A 381 20.30 1.01 -14.50
N GLY A 382 21.08 0.28 -13.71
CA GLY A 382 21.79 -0.91 -14.14
C GLY A 382 20.86 -2.00 -14.68
N MET A 383 19.70 -2.20 -14.05
CA MET A 383 18.66 -3.10 -14.58
C MET A 383 18.19 -2.66 -15.98
N LYS A 384 17.97 -1.35 -16.19
CA LYS A 384 17.58 -0.83 -17.52
C LYS A 384 18.67 -1.04 -18.56
N LEU A 385 19.93 -0.77 -18.23
CA LEU A 385 21.05 -0.99 -19.14
C LEU A 385 21.18 -2.48 -19.53
N ALA A 386 20.99 -3.39 -18.58
CA ALA A 386 20.99 -4.81 -18.85
C ALA A 386 19.84 -5.23 -19.78
N GLN A 387 18.66 -4.65 -19.60
CA GLN A 387 17.53 -4.87 -20.52
C GLN A 387 17.88 -4.39 -21.93
N ASN A 388 18.36 -3.15 -22.06
CA ASN A 388 18.73 -2.57 -23.34
C ASN A 388 19.77 -3.44 -24.08
N TYR A 389 20.77 -3.96 -23.34
CA TYR A 389 21.77 -4.85 -23.89
C TYR A 389 21.16 -6.16 -24.38
N ASN A 390 20.33 -6.82 -23.56
CA ASN A 390 19.69 -8.07 -23.91
C ASN A 390 18.73 -7.92 -25.11
N GLU A 391 17.97 -6.84 -25.14
CA GLU A 391 17.09 -6.52 -26.28
C GLU A 391 17.88 -6.29 -27.56
N ALA A 392 18.96 -5.52 -27.51
CA ALA A 392 19.85 -5.28 -28.66
C ALA A 392 20.48 -6.57 -29.16
N HIS A 393 20.91 -7.44 -28.25
CA HIS A 393 21.47 -8.75 -28.59
C HIS A 393 20.42 -9.63 -29.30
N MET A 394 19.17 -9.70 -28.80
CA MET A 394 18.11 -10.47 -29.45
C MET A 394 17.76 -9.91 -30.83
N ILE A 395 17.77 -8.61 -31.01
CA ILE A 395 17.60 -7.97 -32.32
C ILE A 395 18.72 -8.41 -33.27
N GLN A 396 19.96 -8.37 -32.81
CA GLN A 396 21.12 -8.80 -33.61
C GLN A 396 20.99 -10.27 -34.03
N VAL A 397 20.69 -11.18 -33.12
CA VAL A 397 20.49 -12.62 -33.41
C VAL A 397 19.43 -12.80 -34.48
N MET A 398 18.30 -12.11 -34.37
CA MET A 398 17.21 -12.19 -35.36
C MET A 398 17.62 -11.63 -36.72
N GLU A 399 18.30 -10.48 -36.75
CA GLU A 399 18.78 -9.86 -38.00
C GLU A 399 19.78 -10.72 -38.73
N GLU A 400 20.72 -11.37 -38.02
CA GLU A 400 21.74 -12.22 -38.60
C GLU A 400 21.19 -13.56 -39.09
N ALA A 401 20.18 -14.12 -38.40
CA ALA A 401 19.63 -15.43 -38.71
C ALA A 401 18.46 -15.41 -39.70
N LYS A 402 17.72 -14.29 -39.85
CA LYS A 402 16.42 -14.24 -40.55
C LYS A 402 16.45 -14.73 -42.02
N ASP A 403 17.56 -14.45 -42.72
CA ASP A 403 17.65 -14.83 -44.17
C ASP A 403 17.89 -16.33 -44.36
N ALA A 404 18.29 -17.05 -43.34
CA ALA A 404 18.46 -18.49 -43.32
C ALA A 404 17.27 -19.24 -42.68
N CYS A 405 16.24 -18.52 -42.25
CA CYS A 405 15.03 -19.09 -41.67
C CYS A 405 13.96 -19.39 -42.73
N GLU A 406 12.97 -20.17 -42.34
CA GLU A 406 11.77 -20.45 -43.14
C GLU A 406 11.02 -19.14 -43.47
N PRO A 407 10.39 -19.00 -44.65
CA PRO A 407 9.80 -17.74 -45.08
C PRO A 407 8.79 -17.13 -44.13
N GLU A 408 7.96 -17.94 -43.47
CA GLU A 408 6.99 -17.50 -42.49
C GLU A 408 7.65 -16.93 -41.22
N LEU A 409 8.73 -17.57 -40.74
CA LEU A 409 9.52 -17.07 -39.59
C LEU A 409 10.22 -15.76 -39.97
N LYS A 410 10.81 -15.67 -41.15
CA LYS A 410 11.42 -14.42 -41.62
C LYS A 410 10.42 -13.26 -41.65
N GLU A 411 9.23 -13.45 -42.23
CA GLU A 411 8.18 -12.43 -42.25
C GLU A 411 7.76 -12.00 -40.81
N THR A 412 7.63 -12.96 -39.91
CA THR A 412 7.27 -12.71 -38.51
C THR A 412 8.37 -11.95 -37.77
N ILE A 413 9.65 -12.27 -38.01
CA ILE A 413 10.78 -11.52 -37.47
C ILE A 413 10.77 -10.07 -37.97
N GLU A 414 10.61 -9.85 -39.28
CA GLU A 414 10.55 -8.51 -39.86
C GLU A 414 9.40 -7.67 -39.30
N LYS A 415 8.23 -8.30 -39.11
CA LYS A 415 7.09 -7.69 -38.48
C LYS A 415 7.37 -7.32 -37.03
N TYR A 416 7.97 -8.22 -36.23
CA TYR A 416 8.35 -7.95 -34.83
C TYR A 416 9.34 -6.79 -34.75
N LEU A 417 10.39 -6.79 -35.57
CA LEU A 417 11.38 -5.71 -35.59
C LEU A 417 10.79 -4.34 -35.92
N SER A 418 9.76 -4.31 -36.80
CA SER A 418 9.09 -3.07 -37.19
C SER A 418 8.24 -2.43 -36.07
N VAL A 419 7.85 -3.21 -35.04
CA VAL A 419 7.04 -2.73 -33.92
C VAL A 419 7.82 -2.69 -32.61
N LYS A 420 9.13 -2.87 -32.64
CA LYS A 420 9.98 -2.85 -31.45
C LYS A 420 9.83 -1.53 -30.67
N GLY A 421 9.62 -1.65 -29.36
CA GLY A 421 9.26 -0.54 -28.48
C GLY A 421 7.76 -0.28 -28.34
N GLN A 422 6.93 -0.88 -29.21
CA GLN A 422 5.47 -0.81 -29.12
C GLN A 422 4.92 -2.04 -28.36
N ARG A 423 5.04 -2.03 -27.05
CA ARG A 423 4.80 -3.18 -26.16
C ARG A 423 3.52 -3.97 -26.45
N SER A 424 2.41 -3.31 -26.75
CA SER A 424 1.14 -3.99 -27.05
C SER A 424 1.22 -4.79 -28.35
N GLU A 425 1.95 -4.28 -29.34
CA GLU A 425 2.14 -4.94 -30.65
C GLU A 425 3.17 -6.05 -30.54
N GLU A 426 4.25 -5.84 -29.76
CA GLU A 426 5.19 -6.91 -29.41
C GLU A 426 4.48 -8.11 -28.78
N LYS A 427 3.62 -7.88 -27.78
CA LYS A 427 2.83 -8.92 -27.11
C LYS A 427 1.93 -9.71 -28.07
N ALA A 428 1.41 -9.06 -29.10
CA ALA A 428 0.55 -9.71 -30.08
C ALA A 428 1.34 -10.65 -31.02
N ILE A 429 2.61 -10.33 -31.28
CA ILE A 429 3.46 -11.06 -32.23
C ILE A 429 4.29 -12.16 -31.57
N VAL A 430 4.80 -11.90 -30.36
CA VAL A 430 5.77 -12.78 -29.67
C VAL A 430 5.29 -14.24 -29.53
N PRO A 431 4.02 -14.56 -29.23
CA PRO A 431 3.59 -15.95 -29.14
C PRO A 431 3.76 -16.75 -30.46
N GLU A 432 3.44 -16.14 -31.60
CA GLU A 432 3.64 -16.76 -32.89
C GLU A 432 5.13 -16.82 -33.27
N LEU A 433 5.87 -15.76 -32.99
CA LEU A 433 7.34 -15.73 -33.18
C LEU A 433 8.00 -16.90 -32.45
N LEU A 434 7.72 -17.09 -31.16
CA LEU A 434 8.30 -18.16 -30.35
C LEU A 434 7.95 -19.55 -30.90
N LYS A 435 6.70 -19.76 -31.31
CA LYS A 435 6.26 -21.03 -31.90
C LYS A 435 7.01 -21.35 -33.19
N LEU A 436 7.22 -20.36 -34.07
CA LEU A 436 7.96 -20.51 -35.30
C LEU A 436 9.45 -20.74 -35.07
N VAL A 437 10.04 -20.04 -34.10
CA VAL A 437 11.45 -20.23 -33.68
C VAL A 437 11.65 -21.65 -33.14
N GLU A 438 10.73 -22.17 -32.34
CA GLU A 438 10.79 -23.52 -31.79
C GLU A 438 10.76 -24.58 -32.92
N ALA A 439 9.96 -24.34 -33.94
CA ALA A 439 9.82 -25.25 -35.09
C ALA A 439 10.94 -25.11 -36.14
N SER A 440 11.74 -24.04 -36.10
CA SER A 440 12.76 -23.76 -37.11
C SER A 440 13.89 -24.78 -37.12
N SER A 441 14.39 -25.06 -38.33
CA SER A 441 15.58 -25.87 -38.54
C SER A 441 16.90 -25.11 -38.39
N ASN A 442 16.85 -23.77 -38.22
CA ASN A 442 18.00 -22.92 -38.03
C ASN A 442 18.37 -22.83 -36.52
N ASP A 443 19.47 -23.45 -36.12
CA ASP A 443 19.90 -23.48 -34.72
C ASP A 443 20.31 -22.10 -34.20
N ALA A 444 20.79 -21.20 -35.08
CA ALA A 444 21.21 -19.85 -34.64
C ALA A 444 20.05 -19.02 -34.07
N ILE A 445 18.82 -19.17 -34.62
CA ILE A 445 17.65 -18.44 -34.13
C ILE A 445 17.13 -18.97 -32.79
N LYS A 446 17.49 -20.20 -32.41
CA LYS A 446 16.99 -20.83 -31.17
C LYS A 446 17.48 -20.17 -29.90
N GLU A 447 18.56 -19.40 -29.97
CA GLU A 447 19.03 -18.57 -28.86
C GLU A 447 17.94 -17.59 -28.35
N VAL A 448 17.00 -17.21 -29.23
CA VAL A 448 15.85 -16.40 -28.88
C VAL A 448 14.98 -17.07 -27.82
N LEU A 449 14.87 -18.41 -27.81
CA LEU A 449 14.09 -19.17 -26.81
C LEU A 449 14.67 -19.05 -25.39
N ASP A 450 15.98 -19.06 -25.28
CA ASP A 450 16.68 -18.92 -23.98
C ASP A 450 16.48 -17.52 -23.40
N ASN A 451 16.27 -16.54 -24.26
CA ASN A 451 16.13 -15.13 -23.91
C ASN A 451 14.70 -14.59 -24.15
N LYS A 452 13.70 -15.45 -24.27
CA LYS A 452 12.31 -15.08 -24.59
C LYS A 452 11.70 -14.01 -23.67
N GLY A 453 12.17 -13.91 -22.41
CA GLY A 453 11.76 -12.89 -21.47
C GLY A 453 12.08 -11.46 -21.89
N ASN A 454 13.02 -11.26 -22.83
CA ASN A 454 13.47 -9.97 -23.33
C ASN A 454 12.78 -9.53 -24.63
N LEU A 455 11.90 -10.35 -25.20
CA LEU A 455 11.20 -10.04 -26.45
C LEU A 455 10.13 -8.97 -26.30
N VAL A 456 9.50 -8.84 -25.15
CA VAL A 456 8.56 -7.78 -24.84
C VAL A 456 9.25 -6.72 -23.99
N SER A 457 9.22 -5.49 -24.48
CA SER A 457 9.83 -4.31 -23.79
C SER A 457 9.29 -4.15 -22.39
N LYS A 458 10.17 -3.95 -21.39
CA LYS A 458 9.80 -3.83 -19.98
C LYS A 458 9.56 -2.38 -19.57
N SER A 459 8.75 -2.18 -18.54
CA SER A 459 8.54 -0.91 -17.88
C SER A 459 9.46 -0.86 -16.64
N GLN A 460 10.55 -0.10 -16.72
CA GLN A 460 11.49 0.02 -15.60
C GLN A 460 11.05 1.09 -14.62
N TRP A 461 10.86 0.68 -13.36
CA TRP A 461 10.49 1.57 -12.25
C TRP A 461 11.54 1.56 -11.15
N ILE A 462 11.85 2.75 -10.64
CA ILE A 462 12.73 2.97 -9.49
C ILE A 462 11.88 3.61 -8.40
N VAL A 463 11.68 2.92 -7.29
CA VAL A 463 10.74 3.34 -6.24
C VAL A 463 11.45 3.53 -4.91
N GLY A 464 11.11 4.59 -4.19
CA GLY A 464 11.61 4.81 -2.83
C GLY A 464 10.95 6.00 -2.13
N GLY A 465 11.25 6.14 -0.84
CA GLY A 465 10.76 7.25 -0.01
C GLY A 465 11.58 8.53 -0.17
N ASP A 466 11.11 9.58 0.49
CA ASP A 466 11.78 10.89 0.48
C ASP A 466 13.18 10.87 1.12
N GLY A 467 13.42 10.06 2.15
CA GLY A 467 14.75 9.90 2.74
C GLY A 467 15.79 9.39 1.75
N TRP A 468 15.39 8.50 0.85
CA TRP A 468 16.22 8.08 -0.28
C TRP A 468 16.40 9.22 -1.29
N ALA A 469 15.32 9.72 -1.87
CA ALA A 469 15.37 10.60 -3.04
C ALA A 469 15.90 12.01 -2.72
N TYR A 470 15.65 12.53 -1.52
CA TYR A 470 16.06 13.89 -1.15
C TYR A 470 17.40 13.95 -0.43
N ASP A 471 17.81 12.85 0.20
CA ASP A 471 18.99 12.79 1.09
C ASP A 471 20.04 11.79 0.59
N ILE A 472 19.99 10.55 1.10
CA ILE A 472 21.10 9.61 0.98
C ILE A 472 21.32 9.10 -0.45
N GLY A 473 20.25 8.85 -1.21
CA GLY A 473 20.32 8.38 -2.59
C GLY A 473 20.25 9.50 -3.64
N TYR A 474 20.28 10.79 -3.21
CA TYR A 474 20.11 11.91 -4.14
C TYR A 474 21.22 11.98 -5.20
N GLY A 475 22.47 11.70 -4.83
CA GLY A 475 23.59 11.73 -5.79
C GLY A 475 23.42 10.73 -6.93
N GLY A 476 22.99 9.50 -6.61
CA GLY A 476 22.67 8.48 -7.61
C GLY A 476 21.44 8.83 -8.43
N LEU A 477 20.39 9.36 -7.78
CA LEU A 477 19.20 9.83 -8.48
C LEU A 477 19.54 10.94 -9.50
N ASP A 478 20.36 11.91 -9.11
CA ASP A 478 20.84 12.99 -9.97
C ASP A 478 21.61 12.45 -11.18
N HIS A 479 22.51 11.49 -10.94
CA HIS A 479 23.27 10.82 -12.00
C HIS A 479 22.33 10.08 -12.98
N VAL A 480 21.34 9.35 -12.50
CA VAL A 480 20.40 8.57 -13.33
C VAL A 480 19.58 9.48 -14.23
N ILE A 481 19.01 10.57 -13.70
CA ILE A 481 18.24 11.51 -14.53
C ILE A 481 19.10 12.25 -15.54
N ALA A 482 20.39 12.46 -15.24
CA ALA A 482 21.35 13.08 -16.17
C ALA A 482 21.69 12.22 -17.38
N ASN A 483 21.61 10.88 -17.25
CA ASN A 483 21.96 9.93 -18.31
C ASN A 483 20.87 9.69 -19.37
N ASN A 484 19.70 10.28 -19.21
CA ASN A 484 18.61 10.28 -20.18
C ASN A 484 18.11 8.90 -20.65
N GLU A 485 18.19 7.88 -19.79
CA GLU A 485 17.61 6.56 -20.08
C GLU A 485 16.11 6.53 -19.73
N ASN A 486 15.36 5.69 -20.46
CA ASN A 486 13.92 5.51 -20.24
C ASN A 486 13.65 4.74 -18.96
N VAL A 487 13.53 5.45 -17.84
CA VAL A 487 13.22 4.93 -16.51
C VAL A 487 12.15 5.78 -15.83
N ASN A 488 11.23 5.14 -15.11
CA ASN A 488 10.21 5.80 -14.31
C ASN A 488 10.63 5.82 -12.84
N ILE A 489 10.73 6.99 -12.24
CA ILE A 489 11.12 7.17 -10.85
C ILE A 489 9.90 7.62 -10.05
N LEU A 490 9.50 6.83 -9.05
CA LEU A 490 8.38 7.13 -8.15
C LEU A 490 8.90 7.42 -6.74
N VAL A 491 8.83 8.67 -6.33
CA VAL A 491 9.15 9.10 -4.96
C VAL A 491 7.87 9.15 -4.14
N LEU A 492 7.78 8.28 -3.14
CA LEU A 492 6.71 8.25 -2.15
C LEU A 492 7.06 9.24 -1.03
N ASP A 493 6.64 10.50 -1.21
CA ASP A 493 7.06 11.61 -0.37
C ASP A 493 6.20 11.72 0.90
N THR A 494 6.67 11.09 1.97
CA THR A 494 6.06 11.17 3.31
C THR A 494 6.62 12.33 4.13
N GLU A 495 7.57 13.10 3.60
CA GLU A 495 8.24 14.21 4.27
C GLU A 495 8.95 13.84 5.57
N VAL A 496 9.30 12.54 5.73
CA VAL A 496 9.96 11.99 6.91
C VAL A 496 10.58 10.63 6.60
N TYR A 497 11.69 10.27 7.24
CA TYR A 497 12.17 8.89 7.26
C TYR A 497 11.20 8.02 8.07
N SER A 498 10.15 7.54 7.44
CA SER A 498 9.02 6.90 8.14
C SER A 498 9.39 5.53 8.72
N ASN A 499 10.06 4.67 7.93
CA ASN A 499 10.40 3.31 8.35
C ASN A 499 11.41 3.22 9.48
N THR A 500 12.44 4.08 9.47
CA THR A 500 13.49 4.09 10.49
C THR A 500 13.03 4.73 11.81
N GLY A 501 11.84 5.31 11.85
CA GLY A 501 11.18 5.77 13.06
C GLY A 501 10.94 7.28 13.16
N GLY A 502 10.80 8.00 12.05
CA GLY A 502 10.34 9.37 12.02
C GLY A 502 11.43 10.43 12.16
N GLN A 503 12.57 10.25 11.49
CA GLN A 503 13.62 11.24 11.40
C GLN A 503 13.29 12.31 10.34
N SER A 504 13.77 13.52 10.55
CA SER A 504 13.65 14.61 9.57
C SER A 504 14.45 14.31 8.30
N SER A 505 13.84 14.53 7.15
CA SER A 505 14.50 14.49 5.84
C SER A 505 14.66 15.92 5.26
N LYS A 506 15.33 16.06 4.11
CA LYS A 506 15.33 17.34 3.36
C LYS A 506 13.97 17.64 2.73
N SER A 507 13.08 16.65 2.66
CA SER A 507 11.68 16.85 2.27
C SER A 507 10.81 17.40 3.40
N SER A 508 11.17 17.23 4.67
CA SER A 508 10.40 17.77 5.80
C SER A 508 10.27 19.28 5.69
N GLN A 509 9.10 19.82 6.01
CA GLN A 509 8.81 21.27 5.95
C GLN A 509 9.30 21.99 7.21
N ALA A 510 9.53 23.32 7.10
CA ALA A 510 9.82 24.17 8.25
C ALA A 510 8.71 24.05 9.30
N GLY A 511 9.10 24.01 10.58
CA GLY A 511 8.16 23.87 11.69
C GLY A 511 7.73 22.44 12.02
N SER A 512 8.00 21.45 11.16
CA SER A 512 7.67 20.06 11.48
C SER A 512 8.57 19.50 12.57
N ILE A 513 7.98 18.85 13.56
CA ILE A 513 8.68 18.08 14.60
C ILE A 513 8.92 16.67 14.06
N ALA A 514 10.17 16.25 14.13
CA ALA A 514 10.62 14.89 13.84
C ALA A 514 11.82 14.55 14.73
N LYS A 515 12.28 13.30 14.73
CA LYS A 515 13.57 12.99 15.33
C LYS A 515 14.66 13.82 14.65
N PHE A 516 15.63 14.28 15.41
CA PHE A 516 16.68 15.26 15.08
C PHE A 516 16.20 16.70 14.86
N THR A 517 14.90 16.97 14.90
CA THR A 517 14.30 18.31 14.83
C THR A 517 13.19 18.46 15.87
N ALA A 518 13.48 18.10 17.12
CA ALA A 518 12.51 18.11 18.23
C ALA A 518 11.93 19.52 18.54
N GLY A 519 12.67 20.59 18.25
CA GLY A 519 12.22 21.98 18.38
C GLY A 519 11.59 22.57 17.11
N GLY A 520 11.27 21.73 16.12
CA GLY A 520 10.78 22.12 14.80
C GLY A 520 11.93 22.36 13.80
N LYS A 521 11.76 21.85 12.58
CA LYS A 521 12.75 22.04 11.50
C LYS A 521 12.84 23.52 11.14
N THR A 522 14.05 24.05 11.01
CA THR A 522 14.31 25.47 10.65
C THR A 522 14.49 25.70 9.17
N GLY A 523 14.99 24.67 8.43
CA GLY A 523 15.22 24.74 6.99
C GLY A 523 13.94 24.55 6.15
N ALA A 524 13.92 25.12 4.95
CA ALA A 524 12.87 24.85 3.96
C ALA A 524 12.98 23.43 3.39
N LYS A 525 11.88 22.93 2.81
CA LYS A 525 11.87 21.71 1.99
C LYS A 525 12.72 21.90 0.75
N LYS A 526 13.60 20.94 0.45
CA LYS A 526 14.33 20.86 -0.83
C LYS A 526 13.30 20.72 -1.97
N ASP A 527 13.46 21.47 -3.02
CA ASP A 527 12.57 21.44 -4.19
C ASP A 527 13.13 20.49 -5.26
N LEU A 528 12.91 19.19 -5.06
CA LEU A 528 13.42 18.13 -5.94
C LEU A 528 12.81 18.23 -7.35
N ALA A 529 11.53 18.61 -7.45
CA ALA A 529 10.88 18.78 -8.75
C ALA A 529 11.57 19.89 -9.59
N GLN A 530 11.86 21.03 -8.96
CA GLN A 530 12.51 22.14 -9.66
C GLN A 530 13.96 21.80 -10.06
N ILE A 531 14.67 21.02 -9.25
CA ILE A 531 16.02 20.56 -9.61
C ILE A 531 15.96 19.65 -10.84
N ALA A 532 15.03 18.71 -10.88
CA ALA A 532 14.85 17.80 -12.01
C ALA A 532 14.40 18.54 -13.28
N MET A 533 13.48 19.51 -13.19
CA MET A 533 13.07 20.35 -14.33
C MET A 533 14.22 21.15 -14.92
N ALA A 534 15.25 21.48 -14.12
CA ALA A 534 16.41 22.23 -14.61
C ALA A 534 17.25 21.48 -15.65
N TYR A 535 17.12 20.17 -15.75
CA TYR A 535 17.74 19.35 -16.81
C TYR A 535 17.10 19.57 -18.20
N GLY A 536 15.84 20.01 -18.25
CA GLY A 536 15.11 20.28 -19.48
C GLY A 536 14.55 19.02 -20.17
N HIS A 537 15.21 17.88 -20.09
CA HIS A 537 14.84 16.62 -20.74
C HIS A 537 14.17 15.60 -19.81
N VAL A 538 13.83 15.96 -18.58
CA VAL A 538 13.20 15.07 -17.61
C VAL A 538 11.70 15.35 -17.53
N TYR A 539 10.86 14.32 -17.70
CA TYR A 539 9.46 14.45 -17.36
C TYR A 539 9.31 14.53 -15.83
N VAL A 540 8.62 15.56 -15.34
CA VAL A 540 8.46 15.76 -13.89
C VAL A 540 6.99 15.94 -13.53
N ALA A 541 6.51 15.21 -12.52
CA ALA A 541 5.17 15.40 -11.99
C ALA A 541 5.15 15.45 -10.46
N GLN A 542 4.27 16.31 -9.93
CA GLN A 542 3.85 16.26 -8.52
C GLN A 542 2.38 15.89 -8.46
N ILE A 543 2.07 14.84 -7.69
CA ILE A 543 0.74 14.25 -7.64
C ILE A 543 0.24 14.11 -6.20
N ALA A 544 -1.07 14.22 -6.02
CA ALA A 544 -1.77 13.93 -4.75
C ALA A 544 -3.15 13.33 -5.09
N MET A 545 -3.28 12.02 -4.92
CA MET A 545 -4.46 11.25 -5.35
C MET A 545 -5.75 11.77 -4.74
N GLY A 546 -5.75 12.12 -3.45
CA GLY A 546 -6.93 12.66 -2.76
C GLY A 546 -7.39 14.04 -3.23
N ALA A 547 -6.48 14.80 -3.84
CA ALA A 547 -6.82 16.10 -4.41
C ALA A 547 -7.32 15.98 -5.86
N ASN A 548 -6.65 15.14 -6.67
CA ASN A 548 -7.03 14.95 -8.08
C ASN A 548 -6.58 13.56 -8.59
N PRO A 549 -7.43 12.54 -8.44
CA PRO A 549 -7.10 11.19 -8.90
C PRO A 549 -6.95 11.10 -10.43
N ALA A 550 -7.66 11.91 -11.19
CA ALA A 550 -7.54 11.94 -12.66
C ALA A 550 -6.17 12.49 -13.10
N GLN A 551 -5.65 13.54 -12.44
CA GLN A 551 -4.30 14.06 -12.67
C GLN A 551 -3.25 13.02 -12.29
N THR A 552 -3.44 12.28 -11.20
CA THR A 552 -2.55 11.19 -10.80
C THR A 552 -2.45 10.10 -11.86
N ILE A 553 -3.58 9.62 -12.40
CA ILE A 553 -3.62 8.64 -13.48
C ILE A 553 -2.94 9.20 -14.74
N LYS A 554 -3.24 10.45 -15.09
CA LYS A 554 -2.68 11.11 -16.27
C LYS A 554 -1.17 11.22 -16.17
N ALA A 555 -0.65 11.73 -15.05
CA ALA A 555 0.78 11.90 -14.82
C ALA A 555 1.55 10.57 -14.92
N MET A 556 1.03 9.48 -14.33
CA MET A 556 1.66 8.16 -14.43
C MET A 556 1.68 7.63 -15.87
N LYS A 557 0.60 7.84 -16.64
CA LYS A 557 0.54 7.42 -18.04
C LYS A 557 1.42 8.27 -18.96
N GLU A 558 1.53 9.55 -18.71
CA GLU A 558 2.45 10.44 -19.43
C GLU A 558 3.91 10.07 -19.16
N ALA A 559 4.27 9.80 -17.89
CA ALA A 559 5.59 9.32 -17.52
C ALA A 559 5.99 8.03 -18.25
N GLU A 560 5.09 7.03 -18.25
CA GLU A 560 5.33 5.75 -18.95
C GLU A 560 5.45 5.90 -20.46
N SER A 561 4.78 6.90 -21.04
CA SER A 561 4.82 7.17 -22.47
C SER A 561 6.00 8.05 -22.90
N TYR A 562 6.76 8.55 -21.94
CA TYR A 562 7.90 9.40 -22.20
C TYR A 562 9.15 8.57 -22.46
N ASP A 563 9.82 8.79 -23.59
CA ASP A 563 11.07 8.10 -23.92
C ASP A 563 12.26 8.86 -23.33
N GLY A 564 12.48 8.68 -22.05
CA GLY A 564 13.48 9.34 -21.22
C GLY A 564 13.17 9.19 -19.74
N PRO A 565 13.97 9.80 -18.85
CA PRO A 565 13.76 9.72 -17.43
C PRO A 565 12.52 10.49 -16.98
N SER A 566 11.69 9.85 -16.17
CA SER A 566 10.50 10.44 -15.58
C SER A 566 10.60 10.45 -14.07
N LEU A 567 10.31 11.59 -13.42
CA LEU A 567 10.29 11.74 -11.96
C LEU A 567 8.89 12.10 -11.48
N ILE A 568 8.26 11.21 -10.75
CA ILE A 568 6.94 11.41 -10.12
C ILE A 568 7.13 11.55 -8.61
N ILE A 569 6.75 12.69 -8.04
CA ILE A 569 6.74 12.93 -6.59
C ILE A 569 5.31 12.85 -6.09
N ALA A 570 5.01 11.79 -5.36
CA ALA A 570 3.69 11.49 -4.83
C ALA A 570 3.59 11.90 -3.36
N TYR A 571 2.78 12.90 -3.04
CA TYR A 571 2.54 13.29 -1.65
C TYR A 571 1.78 12.18 -0.91
N ALA A 572 2.42 11.58 0.08
CA ALA A 572 1.96 10.39 0.77
C ALA A 572 1.83 10.63 2.29
N PRO A 573 0.65 11.03 2.79
CA PRO A 573 0.47 11.21 4.23
C PRO A 573 0.78 9.94 5.03
N CYS A 574 1.51 10.11 6.13
CA CYS A 574 2.03 9.03 6.96
C CYS A 574 1.42 9.04 8.37
N GLN A 575 1.42 7.89 9.03
CA GLN A 575 1.06 7.80 10.46
C GLN A 575 1.92 8.73 11.32
N ALA A 576 3.19 8.96 10.94
CA ALA A 576 4.09 9.88 11.63
C ALA A 576 3.61 11.35 11.60
N HIS A 577 2.75 11.74 10.66
CA HIS A 577 2.16 13.09 10.62
C HIS A 577 1.20 13.32 11.79
N GLY A 578 0.54 12.25 12.29
CA GLY A 578 -0.47 12.35 13.34
C GLY A 578 -1.68 13.18 12.88
N ILE A 579 -2.24 12.83 11.74
CA ILE A 579 -3.41 13.49 11.14
C ILE A 579 -4.59 13.42 12.10
N LYS A 580 -5.26 14.52 12.31
CA LYS A 580 -6.47 14.57 13.14
C LYS A 580 -7.57 13.71 12.52
N GLY A 581 -8.09 12.76 13.30
CA GLY A 581 -9.02 11.73 12.82
C GLY A 581 -8.36 10.48 12.25
N GLY A 582 -7.01 10.44 12.14
CA GLY A 582 -6.24 9.26 11.72
C GLY A 582 -6.10 9.11 10.21
N LEU A 583 -5.51 8.01 9.78
CA LEU A 583 -5.19 7.75 8.38
C LEU A 583 -6.41 7.48 7.47
N ALA A 584 -7.59 7.20 8.04
CA ALA A 584 -8.84 7.17 7.26
C ALA A 584 -9.10 8.49 6.52
N ASN A 585 -8.56 9.60 7.03
CA ASN A 585 -8.73 10.95 6.45
C ASN A 585 -7.60 11.36 5.50
N HIS A 586 -6.61 10.52 5.21
CA HIS A 586 -5.41 10.97 4.50
C HIS A 586 -5.70 11.51 3.10
N GLN A 587 -6.72 11.02 2.41
CA GLN A 587 -7.11 11.54 1.09
C GLN A 587 -7.70 12.95 1.18
N ALA A 588 -8.53 13.19 2.20
CA ALA A 588 -9.04 14.54 2.48
C ALA A 588 -7.90 15.48 2.90
N GLU A 589 -6.90 14.99 3.63
CA GLU A 589 -5.72 15.76 4.03
C GLU A 589 -4.86 16.13 2.83
N GLN A 590 -4.67 15.24 1.86
CA GLN A 590 -4.03 15.57 0.59
C GLN A 590 -4.76 16.72 -0.13
N LYS A 591 -6.09 16.65 -0.17
CA LYS A 591 -6.89 17.73 -0.78
C LYS A 591 -6.70 19.06 -0.04
N ARG A 592 -6.73 19.06 1.29
CA ARG A 592 -6.48 20.26 2.11
C ARG A 592 -5.09 20.84 1.85
N ALA A 593 -4.07 19.99 1.72
CA ALA A 593 -2.70 20.42 1.40
C ALA A 593 -2.62 21.17 0.07
N ILE A 594 -3.37 20.72 -0.94
CA ILE A 594 -3.43 21.39 -2.24
C ILE A 594 -4.24 22.68 -2.16
N ASP A 595 -5.41 22.65 -1.56
CA ASP A 595 -6.32 23.78 -1.45
C ASP A 595 -5.70 24.99 -0.72
N CYS A 596 -4.84 24.73 0.30
CA CYS A 596 -4.13 25.78 1.04
C CYS A 596 -2.74 26.13 0.48
N GLY A 597 -2.27 25.45 -0.55
CA GLY A 597 -0.96 25.73 -1.17
C GLY A 597 0.26 25.12 -0.47
N TYR A 598 0.04 24.20 0.47
CA TYR A 598 1.12 23.45 1.12
C TYR A 598 1.89 22.56 0.12
N PHE A 599 1.17 21.94 -0.80
CA PHE A 599 1.69 21.15 -1.91
C PHE A 599 1.04 21.59 -3.23
N ASN A 600 1.71 21.39 -4.37
CA ASN A 600 1.20 21.77 -5.69
C ASN A 600 1.10 20.56 -6.60
N LEU A 601 0.07 20.51 -7.45
CA LEU A 601 -0.03 19.57 -8.54
C LEU A 601 0.55 20.21 -9.79
N LEU A 602 1.46 19.51 -10.45
CA LEU A 602 2.08 19.97 -11.70
C LEU A 602 2.51 18.78 -12.56
N ARG A 603 2.69 19.06 -13.85
CA ARG A 603 3.37 18.20 -14.81
C ARG A 603 4.28 19.08 -15.67
N TYR A 604 5.50 18.65 -15.84
CA TYR A 604 6.46 19.23 -16.77
C TYR A 604 6.76 18.16 -17.82
N ASP A 605 6.34 18.40 -19.06
CA ASP A 605 6.51 17.47 -20.16
C ASP A 605 7.39 18.13 -21.24
N PRO A 606 8.65 17.72 -21.39
CA PRO A 606 9.57 18.31 -22.37
C PRO A 606 9.06 18.26 -23.81
N ARG A 607 8.23 17.27 -24.17
CA ARG A 607 7.66 17.12 -25.52
C ARG A 607 6.79 18.32 -25.95
N LEU A 608 6.30 19.08 -24.99
CA LEU A 608 5.48 20.27 -25.28
C LEU A 608 6.31 21.42 -25.86
N GLU A 609 7.61 21.50 -25.54
CA GLU A 609 8.51 22.52 -26.12
C GLU A 609 8.64 22.35 -27.63
N GLU A 610 8.72 21.11 -28.12
CA GLU A 610 8.75 20.79 -29.56
C GLU A 610 7.47 21.24 -30.29
N GLN A 611 6.38 21.38 -29.54
CA GLN A 611 5.08 21.87 -30.03
C GLN A 611 4.92 23.38 -29.87
N GLY A 612 5.96 24.09 -29.42
CA GLY A 612 5.91 25.50 -29.10
C GLY A 612 5.01 25.88 -27.91
N LYS A 613 4.78 24.93 -27.01
CA LYS A 613 3.96 25.10 -25.80
C LYS A 613 4.86 25.15 -24.58
N ASN A 614 4.37 25.79 -23.49
CA ASN A 614 5.06 25.72 -22.21
C ASN A 614 5.05 24.29 -21.69
N PRO A 615 6.21 23.70 -21.36
CA PRO A 615 6.30 22.34 -20.81
C PRO A 615 5.68 22.20 -19.43
N LEU A 616 5.63 23.28 -18.63
CA LEU A 616 5.07 23.27 -17.29
C LEU A 616 3.55 23.48 -17.31
N GLN A 617 2.83 22.45 -16.85
CA GLN A 617 1.39 22.46 -16.62
C GLN A 617 1.13 22.54 -15.12
N LEU A 618 0.62 23.67 -14.62
CA LEU A 618 0.24 23.82 -13.22
C LEU A 618 -1.20 23.34 -13.03
N ASP A 619 -1.37 22.12 -12.53
CA ASP A 619 -2.66 21.42 -12.45
C ASP A 619 -3.49 21.81 -11.22
N SER A 620 -2.88 22.37 -10.16
CA SER A 620 -3.58 22.88 -9.00
C SER A 620 -4.12 24.29 -9.23
N LYS A 621 -5.35 24.53 -8.77
CA LYS A 621 -5.96 25.87 -8.75
C LYS A 621 -5.14 26.85 -7.90
N THR A 622 -5.42 28.14 -8.01
CA THR A 622 -4.86 29.16 -7.10
C THR A 622 -5.25 28.78 -5.66
N PRO A 623 -4.26 28.59 -4.77
CA PRO A 623 -4.52 28.16 -3.41
C PRO A 623 -5.08 29.29 -2.53
N ASN A 624 -5.88 28.91 -1.52
CA ASN A 624 -6.27 29.82 -0.45
C ASN A 624 -5.32 29.67 0.75
N PHE A 625 -4.34 30.53 0.85
CA PHE A 625 -3.35 30.54 1.94
C PHE A 625 -3.93 30.87 3.32
N ASP A 626 -5.15 31.41 3.42
CA ASP A 626 -5.80 31.67 4.73
C ASP A 626 -6.02 30.37 5.51
N GLY A 627 -6.27 29.26 4.80
CA GLY A 627 -6.40 27.93 5.40
C GLY A 627 -5.09 27.23 5.76
N PHE A 628 -3.92 27.83 5.50
CA PHE A 628 -2.62 27.18 5.63
C PHE A 628 -2.29 26.80 7.08
N LYS A 629 -2.50 27.73 8.03
CA LYS A 629 -2.27 27.47 9.46
C LYS A 629 -3.22 26.39 9.99
N ASP A 630 -4.47 26.38 9.57
CA ASP A 630 -5.45 25.36 9.97
C ASP A 630 -5.08 23.97 9.44
N TYR A 631 -4.51 23.91 8.23
CA TYR A 631 -3.92 22.68 7.70
C TYR A 631 -2.78 22.18 8.60
N LEU A 632 -1.78 23.02 8.91
CA LEU A 632 -0.66 22.65 9.78
C LEU A 632 -1.14 22.15 11.15
N LEU A 633 -2.11 22.81 11.75
CA LEU A 633 -2.67 22.43 13.05
C LEU A 633 -3.55 21.16 13.00
N GLY A 634 -3.91 20.72 11.83
CA GLY A 634 -4.56 19.43 11.56
C GLY A 634 -3.62 18.23 11.75
N GLU A 635 -2.31 18.45 11.74
CA GLU A 635 -1.29 17.42 11.88
C GLU A 635 -0.50 17.58 13.18
N ASN A 636 -0.29 16.46 13.90
CA ASN A 636 0.37 16.49 15.20
C ASN A 636 1.84 16.94 15.09
N ARG A 637 2.53 16.61 13.97
CA ARG A 637 3.92 17.02 13.71
C ARG A 637 4.12 18.55 13.70
N PHE A 638 3.06 19.34 13.47
CA PHE A 638 3.10 20.81 13.56
C PHE A 638 2.42 21.32 14.82
N SER A 639 1.25 20.78 15.19
CA SER A 639 0.49 21.27 16.34
C SER A 639 1.23 21.07 17.67
N GLN A 640 2.10 20.06 17.78
CA GLN A 640 2.97 19.90 18.97
C GLN A 640 3.99 21.02 19.12
N LEU A 641 4.37 21.71 18.03
CA LEU A 641 5.36 22.77 18.08
C LEU A 641 4.94 23.90 19.04
N LEU A 642 3.62 24.21 19.08
CA LEU A 642 3.06 25.18 20.02
C LEU A 642 3.28 24.83 21.49
N LYS A 643 3.59 23.56 21.81
CA LYS A 643 3.83 23.07 23.17
C LYS A 643 5.31 22.90 23.49
N VAL A 644 6.07 22.42 22.47
CA VAL A 644 7.48 22.08 22.64
C VAL A 644 8.37 23.31 22.49
N ASN A 645 8.01 24.22 21.58
CA ASN A 645 8.78 25.42 21.30
C ASN A 645 7.85 26.61 21.00
N PRO A 646 7.05 27.09 21.97
CA PRO A 646 6.02 28.10 21.75
C PRO A 646 6.57 29.43 21.26
N GLU A 647 7.76 29.82 21.70
CA GLU A 647 8.40 31.09 21.33
C GLU A 647 8.71 31.16 19.82
N HIS A 648 9.09 30.03 19.21
CA HIS A 648 9.46 29.95 17.79
C HIS A 648 8.38 29.36 16.92
N ALA A 649 7.30 28.82 17.53
CA ALA A 649 6.25 28.09 16.77
C ALA A 649 5.60 28.98 15.69
N GLU A 650 5.19 30.19 16.04
CA GLU A 650 4.57 31.12 15.11
C GLU A 650 5.53 31.54 13.99
N GLN A 651 6.80 31.76 14.32
CA GLN A 651 7.82 32.13 13.34
C GLN A 651 8.08 31.00 12.34
N LEU A 652 8.16 29.74 12.83
CA LEU A 652 8.41 28.58 11.98
C LEU A 652 7.19 28.24 11.11
N MET A 653 5.97 28.38 11.62
CA MET A 653 4.75 28.20 10.84
C MET A 653 4.59 29.30 9.78
N ALA A 654 4.87 30.55 10.13
CA ALA A 654 4.87 31.67 9.18
C ALA A 654 5.95 31.48 8.10
N LYS A 655 7.14 31.00 8.47
CA LYS A 655 8.18 30.63 7.51
C LYS A 655 7.73 29.52 6.56
N CYS A 656 7.08 28.47 7.08
CA CYS A 656 6.54 27.38 6.24
C CYS A 656 5.58 27.93 5.18
N GLN A 657 4.65 28.80 5.58
CA GLN A 657 3.72 29.45 4.67
C GLN A 657 4.43 30.36 3.66
N ALA A 658 5.36 31.15 4.09
CA ALA A 658 6.14 32.04 3.20
C ALA A 658 6.97 31.23 2.17
N ASP A 659 7.57 30.11 2.58
CA ASP A 659 8.30 29.22 1.69
C ASP A 659 7.36 28.57 0.65
N ALA A 660 6.14 28.18 1.05
CA ALA A 660 5.12 27.66 0.15
C ALA A 660 4.63 28.72 -0.86
N GLN A 661 4.38 29.96 -0.40
CA GLN A 661 4.00 31.09 -1.26
C GLN A 661 5.08 31.42 -2.30
N LYS A 662 6.36 31.46 -1.87
CA LYS A 662 7.49 31.67 -2.79
C LYS A 662 7.61 30.57 -3.84
N ARG A 663 7.41 29.32 -3.44
CA ARG A 663 7.43 28.17 -4.34
C ARG A 663 6.30 28.26 -5.36
N ARG A 664 5.07 28.57 -4.91
CA ARG A 664 3.92 28.77 -5.77
C ARG A 664 4.13 29.91 -6.77
N ALA A 665 4.59 31.07 -6.34
CA ALA A 665 4.85 32.21 -7.20
C ALA A 665 5.90 31.92 -8.29
N ARG A 666 6.94 31.12 -7.96
CA ARG A 666 7.91 30.65 -8.97
C ARG A 666 7.27 29.77 -10.03
N LEU A 667 6.45 28.80 -9.61
CA LEU A 667 5.75 27.89 -10.52
C LEU A 667 4.79 28.66 -11.44
N GLU A 668 4.04 29.64 -10.92
CA GLU A 668 3.14 30.48 -11.71
C GLU A 668 3.90 31.30 -12.74
N LYS A 669 5.08 31.81 -12.38
CA LYS A 669 5.95 32.56 -13.33
C LYS A 669 6.53 31.62 -14.41
N MET A 670 6.88 30.40 -14.07
CA MET A 670 7.38 29.41 -15.03
C MET A 670 6.30 28.88 -15.96
N ALA A 671 5.05 28.87 -15.53
CA ALA A 671 3.89 28.37 -16.29
C ALA A 671 3.29 29.42 -17.24
N GLN A 672 3.75 30.69 -17.20
CA GLN A 672 3.39 31.77 -18.12
C GLN A 672 4.20 31.65 -19.43
#